data_325f1a27abd189261c5f2d4dbcd6775e
#
_entry.id   325f1a27abd189261c5f2d4dbcd6775e
#
_cell.length_a   1.000
_cell.length_b   1.000
_cell.length_c   1.000
_cell.angle_alpha   90.00
_cell.angle_beta   90.00
_cell.angle_gamma   90.00
#
_symmetry.space_group_name_H-M   'P 1'
#
loop_
_entity.id
_entity.type
_entity.pdbx_description
1 polymer ?
#
loop_
_entity_poly.entity_id
_entity_poly.type
_entity_poly.pdbx_seq_one_letter_code
_entity_poly.pdbx_strand_id
1 'polypeptide(L)'
;VTACARAGRRIDTPQSGAASMSNPTPAATAPAPGSSNVRLNGLNARVTEIDDRIIDVLRHRIGKDERAAKPHDWFTATVLALRDDVVDRWIESTRDTYEHAGKRVYYLSLEFLIGRLLRDALSNMGLTREMETALRAHGLDLAALEELEPDAALGNGGLGRLAACFMESLASLGIPAYGYGIRYVNGMFRQRIDDGWQVELPETWLAHGNPWEFARRESAYRIGFGGEVVGGGDQGGEGVSWKPAEEVEATAVDTPVIGWRGKRINTLRLWKANAVDPIRLDAFNAGDHMGALADKVRAESLVRVLYPADSTEAGQELRLRQEYFFTSASIQDIVRRHVQYHGDVRTLPDKAAIQLNDTHPAVGVAELIRLLVDVHGLEFDEAWDVAKRTFGYTNHTLLPEALESWPLPLFERLLPRHMQIVYAINSRVLREAHKAGMGLESIAAISLIDEGGDRRVRMANLAFVGAHSVNGVAALHTELMKSTVFSDLHKLYPTRINNKTNGVTPRRWLQQCNPGLTSLLKDAIGDAFLDDTEKLSDLNALADDAQLGERISEVKRANKIALATHIKDLVGIRLNPDALFDVQIKRIHEYKRQLLNLIETVALYDQIRSHPEKDWVPRVKIFGGKAAPSYHNAKLIIKLANDIARRVNSDPSVGGLLKVVYVPNYNVTLAERIIPAADLSEQISTAGMEASGTGNMKFALNGALTIGTLDGANIEIKDHVGDPNIVIFGLTADEVAEKRASGYN
;
A
#
# COMPACT_ATOMS: atom_id res chain seq x y z
N VAL A 1 42.82 23.91 39.01
CA VAL A 1 43.98 23.80 39.89
C VAL A 1 44.10 22.37 40.38
N THR A 2 45.15 21.67 39.85
CA THR A 2 45.99 20.63 40.43
C THR A 2 45.35 19.36 41.04
N ALA A 3 45.43 18.21 40.41
CA ALA A 3 46.51 17.18 40.40
C ALA A 3 46.48 16.20 41.59
N CYS A 4 46.43 14.91 41.30
CA CYS A 4 47.22 13.74 41.69
C CYS A 4 46.40 12.46 41.45
N ALA A 5 46.69 11.64 40.54
CA ALA A 5 47.72 10.59 40.34
C ALA A 5 47.44 9.25 41.05
N ARG A 6 47.32 8.21 40.18
CA ARG A 6 47.71 6.79 40.36
C ARG A 6 46.91 5.90 41.32
N ALA A 7 46.19 4.96 40.77
CA ALA A 7 46.39 3.52 41.06
C ALA A 7 45.70 2.69 39.96
N GLY A 8 46.47 1.91 39.22
CA GLY A 8 45.97 1.01 38.19
C GLY A 8 45.29 -0.22 38.80
N ARG A 9 44.12 -0.56 38.24
CA ARG A 9 43.66 -1.95 38.20
C ARG A 9 43.18 -2.23 36.80
N ARG A 10 43.80 -3.18 36.16
CA ARG A 10 43.29 -3.81 34.93
C ARG A 10 41.92 -4.42 35.26
N ILE A 11 40.90 -3.97 34.59
CA ILE A 11 39.63 -4.68 34.52
C ILE A 11 39.62 -5.35 33.17
N ASP A 12 39.67 -6.67 33.17
CA ASP A 12 39.48 -7.50 32.02
C ASP A 12 38.06 -7.25 31.47
N THR A 13 37.97 -6.74 30.26
CA THR A 13 36.74 -6.66 29.49
C THR A 13 36.43 -8.06 29.02
N PRO A 14 35.20 -8.60 29.26
CA PRO A 14 34.77 -9.80 28.60
C PRO A 14 34.55 -9.44 27.13
N GLN A 15 35.24 -10.11 26.24
CA GLN A 15 34.92 -10.15 24.81
C GLN A 15 33.47 -10.61 24.65
N SER A 16 32.59 -9.69 24.28
CA SER A 16 31.27 -10.02 23.78
C SER A 16 31.49 -10.69 22.44
N GLY A 17 31.39 -12.01 22.40
CA GLY A 17 31.25 -12.77 21.19
C GLY A 17 30.03 -12.30 20.42
N ALA A 18 30.24 -11.60 19.32
CA ALA A 18 29.22 -11.34 18.32
C ALA A 18 28.84 -12.70 17.72
N ALA A 19 27.81 -13.34 18.26
CA ALA A 19 27.14 -14.42 17.57
C ALA A 19 26.49 -13.81 16.33
N SER A 20 27.15 -13.99 15.19
CA SER A 20 26.55 -13.80 13.89
C SER A 20 25.43 -14.83 13.77
N MET A 21 24.18 -14.41 14.02
CA MET A 21 23.04 -15.19 13.59
C MET A 21 22.99 -15.13 12.06
N SER A 22 23.67 -16.07 11.41
CA SER A 22 23.41 -16.43 10.04
C SER A 22 22.00 -17.00 9.98
N ASN A 23 21.11 -16.34 9.25
CA ASN A 23 19.89 -16.97 8.76
C ASN A 23 20.30 -18.30 8.09
N PRO A 24 19.64 -19.42 8.39
CA PRO A 24 19.81 -20.61 7.59
C PRO A 24 19.16 -20.36 6.23
N THR A 25 19.97 -19.99 5.24
CA THR A 25 19.62 -20.10 3.85
C THR A 25 19.43 -21.61 3.59
N PRO A 26 18.30 -22.08 3.02
CA PRO A 26 18.24 -23.43 2.52
C PRO A 26 19.41 -23.58 1.54
N ALA A 27 20.27 -24.53 1.78
CA ALA A 27 21.38 -24.82 0.92
C ALA A 27 20.81 -25.29 -0.44
N ALA A 28 20.72 -24.40 -1.41
CA ALA A 28 20.65 -24.75 -2.79
C ALA A 28 21.97 -25.46 -3.10
N THR A 29 21.94 -26.78 -3.15
CA THR A 29 23.06 -27.60 -3.61
C THR A 29 23.46 -27.09 -4.99
N ALA A 30 24.66 -26.54 -5.10
CA ALA A 30 25.25 -26.19 -6.37
C ALA A 30 25.26 -27.45 -7.27
N PRO A 31 24.84 -27.37 -8.53
CA PRO A 31 24.89 -28.50 -9.42
C PRO A 31 26.32 -29.00 -9.59
N ALA A 32 26.50 -30.33 -9.57
CA ALA A 32 27.78 -30.96 -9.73
C ALA A 32 28.45 -30.51 -11.06
N PRO A 33 29.77 -30.29 -11.09
CA PRO A 33 30.46 -29.86 -12.30
C PRO A 33 30.51 -31.03 -13.32
N GLY A 34 29.60 -30.99 -14.30
CA GLY A 34 29.63 -31.96 -15.38
C GLY A 34 28.27 -32.15 -16.03
N SER A 35 27.82 -31.26 -16.85
CA SER A 35 27.05 -31.52 -18.07
C SER A 35 26.79 -30.23 -18.85
N SER A 36 27.81 -29.73 -19.49
CA SER A 36 27.62 -28.84 -20.64
C SER A 36 27.07 -29.67 -21.78
N ASN A 37 25.90 -29.30 -22.32
CA ASN A 37 25.16 -29.87 -23.46
C ASN A 37 24.04 -30.86 -23.13
N VAL A 38 23.20 -30.59 -22.17
CA VAL A 38 21.81 -31.03 -22.31
C VAL A 38 21.11 -29.95 -23.17
N ARG A 39 21.15 -30.13 -24.50
CA ARG A 39 20.21 -29.47 -25.40
C ARG A 39 18.82 -29.83 -24.91
N LEU A 40 17.96 -28.83 -24.73
CA LEU A 40 16.55 -28.96 -24.36
C LEU A 40 15.78 -29.66 -25.49
N ASN A 41 16.17 -30.92 -25.81
CA ASN A 41 15.56 -31.72 -26.86
C ASN A 41 14.10 -31.99 -26.49
N GLY A 42 13.17 -31.40 -27.25
CA GLY A 42 11.73 -31.52 -27.06
C GLY A 42 11.03 -30.31 -26.43
N LEU A 43 11.75 -29.24 -26.10
CA LEU A 43 11.14 -27.98 -25.64
C LEU A 43 10.60 -27.19 -26.83
N ASN A 44 9.50 -26.45 -26.60
CA ASN A 44 9.00 -25.56 -27.63
C ASN A 44 9.95 -24.34 -27.85
N ALA A 45 9.85 -23.71 -29.02
CA ALA A 45 10.74 -22.61 -29.40
C ALA A 45 10.75 -21.47 -28.39
N ARG A 46 9.63 -21.25 -27.67
CA ARG A 46 9.50 -20.19 -26.68
C ARG A 46 10.34 -20.45 -25.42
N VAL A 47 10.41 -21.69 -24.96
CA VAL A 47 11.26 -22.11 -23.83
C VAL A 47 12.73 -21.90 -24.17
N THR A 48 13.14 -22.29 -25.37
CA THR A 48 14.53 -22.09 -25.85
C THR A 48 14.86 -20.58 -25.90
N GLU A 49 13.96 -19.76 -26.41
CA GLU A 49 14.14 -18.32 -26.48
C GLU A 49 14.31 -17.70 -25.08
N ILE A 50 13.46 -18.07 -24.11
CA ILE A 50 13.56 -17.61 -22.72
C ILE A 50 14.89 -18.04 -22.10
N ASP A 51 15.30 -19.29 -22.31
CA ASP A 51 16.56 -19.83 -21.81
C ASP A 51 17.76 -19.07 -22.37
N ASP A 52 17.82 -18.88 -23.69
CA ASP A 52 18.88 -18.14 -24.36
C ASP A 52 18.99 -16.71 -23.81
N ARG A 53 17.85 -16.04 -23.58
CA ARG A 53 17.82 -14.68 -22.98
C ARG A 53 18.34 -14.65 -21.55
N ILE A 54 17.96 -15.64 -20.70
CA ILE A 54 18.47 -15.72 -19.32
C ILE A 54 19.99 -15.84 -19.34
N ILE A 55 20.53 -16.73 -20.18
CA ILE A 55 21.96 -16.94 -20.29
C ILE A 55 22.67 -15.71 -20.86
N ASP A 56 22.08 -15.06 -21.86
CA ASP A 56 22.62 -13.80 -22.42
C ASP A 56 22.71 -12.70 -21.34
N VAL A 57 21.65 -12.54 -20.54
CA VAL A 57 21.64 -11.56 -19.44
C VAL A 57 22.69 -11.89 -18.38
N LEU A 58 22.83 -13.16 -17.98
CA LEU A 58 23.86 -13.58 -17.03
C LEU A 58 25.25 -13.19 -17.55
N ARG A 59 25.56 -13.50 -18.78
CA ARG A 59 26.90 -13.29 -19.37
C ARG A 59 27.18 -11.82 -19.66
N HIS A 60 26.26 -11.13 -20.29
CA HIS A 60 26.56 -9.81 -20.88
C HIS A 60 26.08 -8.63 -20.02
N ARG A 61 25.09 -8.82 -19.14
CA ARG A 61 24.59 -7.74 -18.25
C ARG A 61 25.05 -7.92 -16.80
N ILE A 62 25.16 -9.16 -16.32
CA ILE A 62 25.59 -9.45 -14.93
C ILE A 62 27.11 -9.76 -14.91
N GLY A 63 27.68 -10.25 -16.03
CA GLY A 63 29.10 -10.54 -16.14
C GLY A 63 29.52 -11.84 -15.47
N LYS A 64 28.64 -12.83 -15.45
CA LYS A 64 28.89 -14.17 -14.86
C LYS A 64 28.40 -15.26 -15.78
N ASP A 65 29.10 -16.40 -15.77
CA ASP A 65 28.62 -17.62 -16.37
C ASP A 65 27.74 -18.43 -15.40
N GLU A 66 27.14 -19.50 -15.87
CA GLU A 66 26.23 -20.36 -15.12
C GLU A 66 26.89 -20.99 -13.88
N ARG A 67 28.23 -21.17 -13.90
CA ARG A 67 29.00 -21.75 -12.78
C ARG A 67 29.29 -20.73 -11.67
N ALA A 68 29.49 -19.48 -12.06
CA ALA A 68 29.81 -18.39 -11.12
C ALA A 68 28.56 -17.71 -10.56
N ALA A 69 27.42 -17.82 -11.25
CA ALA A 69 26.16 -17.19 -10.88
C ALA A 69 25.63 -17.71 -9.53
N LYS A 70 25.20 -16.78 -8.68
CA LYS A 70 24.54 -17.05 -7.40
C LYS A 70 23.01 -17.03 -7.59
N PRO A 71 22.21 -17.55 -6.65
CA PRO A 71 20.75 -17.53 -6.77
C PRO A 71 20.18 -16.16 -7.11
N HIS A 72 20.71 -15.07 -6.50
CA HIS A 72 20.26 -13.71 -6.80
C HIS A 72 20.62 -13.23 -8.22
N ASP A 73 21.73 -13.69 -8.78
CA ASP A 73 22.09 -13.39 -10.16
C ASP A 73 21.08 -14.04 -11.13
N TRP A 74 20.68 -15.28 -10.84
CA TRP A 74 19.65 -15.98 -11.59
C TRP A 74 18.27 -15.31 -11.47
N PHE A 75 17.87 -14.89 -10.27
CA PHE A 75 16.66 -14.09 -10.09
C PHE A 75 16.70 -12.84 -10.97
N THR A 76 17.78 -12.07 -10.89
CA THR A 76 17.95 -10.84 -11.68
C THR A 76 17.91 -11.12 -13.18
N ALA A 77 18.58 -12.19 -13.64
CA ALA A 77 18.57 -12.59 -15.05
C ALA A 77 17.18 -12.99 -15.52
N THR A 78 16.45 -13.75 -14.71
CA THR A 78 15.06 -14.16 -14.98
C THR A 78 14.15 -12.95 -15.15
N VAL A 79 14.22 -11.98 -14.25
CA VAL A 79 13.42 -10.75 -14.34
C VAL A 79 13.81 -9.94 -15.58
N LEU A 80 15.09 -9.76 -15.85
CA LEU A 80 15.55 -8.98 -17.00
C LEU A 80 15.20 -9.64 -18.34
N ALA A 81 15.25 -10.97 -18.41
CA ALA A 81 14.82 -11.71 -19.61
C ALA A 81 13.31 -11.58 -19.86
N LEU A 82 12.50 -11.62 -18.79
CA LEU A 82 11.04 -11.39 -18.90
C LEU A 82 10.71 -9.95 -19.29
N ARG A 83 11.51 -8.98 -18.82
CA ARG A 83 11.29 -7.56 -19.11
C ARG A 83 11.29 -7.22 -20.60
N ASP A 84 11.99 -7.94 -21.43
CA ASP A 84 12.04 -7.66 -22.87
C ASP A 84 10.63 -7.79 -23.47
N ASP A 85 9.89 -8.85 -23.14
CA ASP A 85 8.49 -9.02 -23.56
C ASP A 85 7.55 -7.96 -22.95
N VAL A 86 7.81 -7.59 -21.70
CA VAL A 86 7.03 -6.57 -21.00
C VAL A 86 7.23 -5.20 -21.64
N VAL A 87 8.47 -4.83 -22.00
CA VAL A 87 8.81 -3.53 -22.58
C VAL A 87 8.18 -3.35 -23.95
N ASP A 88 8.21 -4.37 -24.80
CA ASP A 88 7.59 -4.31 -26.13
C ASP A 88 6.10 -3.95 -26.02
N ARG A 89 5.36 -4.68 -25.19
CA ARG A 89 3.94 -4.41 -24.95
C ARG A 89 3.68 -3.09 -24.23
N TRP A 90 4.60 -2.65 -23.37
CA TRP A 90 4.50 -1.35 -22.70
C TRP A 90 4.63 -0.19 -23.69
N ILE A 91 5.56 -0.32 -24.66
CA ILE A 91 5.71 0.64 -25.77
C ILE A 91 4.45 0.67 -26.63
N GLU A 92 3.91 -0.50 -27.00
CA GLU A 92 2.65 -0.61 -27.75
C GLU A 92 1.49 0.05 -27.00
N SER A 93 1.31 -0.27 -25.71
CA SER A 93 0.28 0.33 -24.85
C SER A 93 0.40 1.84 -24.75
N THR A 94 1.63 2.35 -24.74
CA THR A 94 1.90 3.79 -24.69
C THR A 94 1.55 4.46 -26.02
N ARG A 95 1.94 3.89 -27.14
CA ARG A 95 1.61 4.39 -28.49
C ARG A 95 0.11 4.43 -28.71
N ASP A 96 -0.58 3.32 -28.42
CA ASP A 96 -2.03 3.21 -28.51
C ASP A 96 -2.75 4.35 -27.77
N THR A 97 -2.26 4.69 -26.56
CA THR A 97 -2.85 5.79 -25.77
C THR A 97 -2.70 7.14 -26.45
N TYR A 98 -1.57 7.40 -27.12
CA TYR A 98 -1.34 8.66 -27.81
C TYR A 98 -2.07 8.74 -29.17
N GLU A 99 -2.08 7.66 -29.93
CA GLU A 99 -2.74 7.58 -31.24
C GLU A 99 -4.24 7.75 -31.13
N HIS A 100 -4.88 7.15 -30.12
CA HIS A 100 -6.33 7.25 -29.90
C HIS A 100 -6.72 8.45 -29.04
N ALA A 101 -5.78 9.27 -28.57
CA ALA A 101 -6.01 10.45 -27.73
C ALA A 101 -6.98 10.21 -26.57
N GLY A 102 -6.98 9.00 -26.01
CA GLY A 102 -7.88 8.56 -24.94
C GLY A 102 -7.65 9.33 -23.64
N LYS A 103 -8.74 9.50 -22.87
CA LYS A 103 -8.63 10.07 -21.51
C LYS A 103 -7.83 9.13 -20.61
N ARG A 104 -6.89 9.69 -19.86
CA ARG A 104 -5.94 8.94 -19.02
C ARG A 104 -6.25 9.14 -17.55
N VAL A 105 -6.21 8.04 -16.79
CA VAL A 105 -6.32 8.08 -15.32
C VAL A 105 -4.93 8.31 -14.71
N TYR A 106 -4.87 9.25 -13.77
CA TYR A 106 -3.69 9.53 -12.97
C TYR A 106 -4.04 9.32 -11.50
N TYR A 107 -3.51 8.24 -10.91
CA TYR A 107 -3.82 7.82 -9.55
C TYR A 107 -2.71 8.28 -8.61
N LEU A 108 -2.95 9.33 -7.83
CA LEU A 108 -1.98 9.92 -6.90
C LEU A 108 -2.15 9.27 -5.53
N SER A 109 -1.13 8.57 -5.05
CA SER A 109 -1.16 7.89 -3.76
C SER A 109 0.17 7.97 -3.04
N LEU A 110 0.12 8.21 -1.73
CA LEU A 110 1.31 8.19 -0.87
C LEU A 110 1.88 6.78 -0.71
N GLU A 111 1.07 5.74 -0.93
CA GLU A 111 1.45 4.33 -0.81
C GLU A 111 1.05 3.51 -2.04
N PHE A 112 1.90 2.55 -2.40
CA PHE A 112 1.60 1.47 -3.33
C PHE A 112 2.14 0.15 -2.79
N LEU A 113 1.30 -0.65 -2.14
CA LEU A 113 1.67 -1.93 -1.55
C LEU A 113 1.61 -3.04 -2.61
N ILE A 114 2.56 -3.02 -3.54
CA ILE A 114 2.56 -3.84 -4.75
C ILE A 114 2.87 -5.32 -4.49
N GLY A 115 3.62 -5.65 -3.43
CA GLY A 115 4.11 -7.01 -3.19
C GLY A 115 5.22 -7.41 -4.16
N ARG A 116 5.46 -8.71 -4.29
CA ARG A 116 6.38 -9.30 -5.28
C ARG A 116 5.80 -9.24 -6.68
N LEU A 117 6.63 -9.04 -7.70
CA LEU A 117 6.19 -8.80 -9.07
C LEU A 117 6.49 -9.98 -10.02
N LEU A 118 7.48 -10.85 -9.72
CA LEU A 118 7.88 -11.91 -10.66
C LEU A 118 6.74 -12.87 -10.97
N ARG A 119 6.11 -13.43 -9.93
CA ARG A 119 4.94 -14.32 -10.10
C ARG A 119 3.77 -13.60 -10.79
N ASP A 120 3.51 -12.36 -10.40
CA ASP A 120 2.45 -11.54 -10.99
C ASP A 120 2.67 -11.30 -12.49
N ALA A 121 3.88 -10.92 -12.85
CA ALA A 121 4.28 -10.69 -14.24
C ALA A 121 4.18 -11.97 -15.08
N LEU A 122 4.73 -13.08 -14.59
CA LEU A 122 4.66 -14.38 -15.28
C LEU A 122 3.22 -14.85 -15.47
N SER A 123 2.39 -14.74 -14.44
CA SER A 123 0.97 -15.10 -14.48
C SER A 123 0.20 -14.24 -15.48
N ASN A 124 0.36 -12.92 -15.41
CA ASN A 124 -0.36 -11.99 -16.28
C ASN A 124 0.15 -12.03 -17.73
N MET A 125 1.41 -12.40 -17.97
CA MET A 125 1.94 -12.62 -19.32
C MET A 125 1.64 -14.04 -19.87
N GLY A 126 1.20 -14.96 -19.01
CA GLY A 126 0.95 -16.36 -19.39
C GLY A 126 2.23 -17.16 -19.67
N LEU A 127 3.36 -16.80 -19.00
CA LEU A 127 4.70 -17.37 -19.25
C LEU A 127 5.23 -18.23 -18.09
N THR A 128 4.40 -18.52 -17.07
CA THR A 128 4.86 -19.25 -15.88
C THR A 128 5.44 -20.62 -16.22
N ARG A 129 4.76 -21.40 -17.06
CA ARG A 129 5.17 -22.77 -17.43
C ARG A 129 6.45 -22.79 -18.25
N GLU A 130 6.58 -21.88 -19.20
CA GLU A 130 7.76 -21.75 -20.04
C GLU A 130 8.98 -21.36 -19.20
N MET A 131 8.82 -20.38 -18.31
CA MET A 131 9.89 -19.95 -17.40
C MET A 131 10.32 -21.06 -16.44
N GLU A 132 9.37 -21.78 -15.83
CA GLU A 132 9.68 -22.93 -14.98
C GLU A 132 10.48 -23.99 -15.74
N THR A 133 10.10 -24.25 -16.99
CA THR A 133 10.76 -25.28 -17.81
C THR A 133 12.18 -24.86 -18.16
N ALA A 134 12.41 -23.60 -18.53
CA ALA A 134 13.73 -23.07 -18.82
C ALA A 134 14.65 -23.13 -17.58
N LEU A 135 14.17 -22.68 -16.41
CA LEU A 135 14.94 -22.70 -15.16
C LEU A 135 15.28 -24.13 -14.68
N ARG A 136 14.35 -25.08 -14.83
CA ARG A 136 14.60 -26.49 -14.49
C ARG A 136 15.73 -27.13 -15.29
N ALA A 137 15.98 -26.69 -16.54
CA ALA A 137 17.11 -27.15 -17.34
C ALA A 137 18.47 -26.84 -16.68
N HIS A 138 18.51 -25.79 -15.82
CA HIS A 138 19.68 -25.39 -15.03
C HIS A 138 19.63 -25.90 -13.58
N GLY A 139 18.66 -26.77 -13.24
CA GLY A 139 18.48 -27.30 -11.88
C GLY A 139 17.92 -26.27 -10.89
N LEU A 140 17.26 -25.24 -11.40
CA LEU A 140 16.67 -24.17 -10.59
C LEU A 140 15.15 -24.36 -10.44
N ASP A 141 14.64 -23.98 -9.28
CA ASP A 141 13.22 -23.93 -8.97
C ASP A 141 12.73 -22.48 -8.99
N LEU A 142 11.70 -22.19 -9.81
CA LEU A 142 11.12 -20.85 -9.92
C LEU A 142 10.59 -20.34 -8.55
N ALA A 143 9.93 -21.21 -7.77
CA ALA A 143 9.40 -20.82 -6.46
C ALA A 143 10.54 -20.42 -5.50
N ALA A 144 11.70 -21.10 -5.57
CA ALA A 144 12.86 -20.71 -4.78
C ALA A 144 13.47 -19.37 -5.22
N LEU A 145 13.41 -19.05 -6.52
CA LEU A 145 13.86 -17.74 -7.02
C LEU A 145 12.89 -16.62 -6.63
N GLU A 146 11.58 -16.87 -6.67
CA GLU A 146 10.55 -15.90 -6.21
C GLU A 146 10.74 -15.51 -4.73
N GLU A 147 11.25 -16.44 -3.89
CA GLU A 147 11.56 -16.13 -2.48
C GLU A 147 12.71 -15.11 -2.29
N LEU A 148 13.54 -14.92 -3.31
CA LEU A 148 14.62 -13.93 -3.27
C LEU A 148 14.12 -12.51 -3.55
N GLU A 149 12.91 -12.36 -4.14
CA GLU A 149 12.33 -11.04 -4.37
C GLU A 149 11.78 -10.47 -3.06
N PRO A 150 12.28 -9.30 -2.62
CA PRO A 150 11.71 -8.65 -1.44
C PRO A 150 10.34 -8.04 -1.75
N ASP A 151 9.43 -8.02 -0.76
CA ASP A 151 8.28 -7.13 -0.85
C ASP A 151 8.77 -5.67 -0.91
N ALA A 152 8.35 -4.91 -1.92
CA ALA A 152 8.72 -3.51 -2.04
C ALA A 152 8.14 -2.70 -0.87
N ALA A 153 8.99 -1.97 -0.15
CA ALA A 153 8.60 -1.22 1.05
C ALA A 153 7.94 0.13 0.70
N LEU A 154 6.93 0.08 -0.17
CA LEU A 154 6.25 1.24 -0.75
C LEU A 154 4.84 1.48 -0.18
N GLY A 155 4.44 0.72 0.81
CA GLY A 155 3.10 0.82 1.41
C GLY A 155 3.02 0.15 2.78
N ASN A 156 1.91 0.39 3.46
CA ASN A 156 1.68 -0.10 4.82
C ASN A 156 0.44 -0.99 4.93
N GLY A 157 -0.69 -0.60 4.31
CA GLY A 157 -1.96 -1.24 4.59
C GLY A 157 -2.96 -1.21 3.44
N GLY A 158 -4.26 -1.10 3.82
CA GLY A 158 -5.38 -1.20 2.89
C GLY A 158 -5.36 -0.15 1.78
N LEU A 159 -4.98 1.09 2.10
CA LEU A 159 -4.89 2.19 1.13
C LEU A 159 -3.89 1.89 0.02
N GLY A 160 -2.67 1.49 0.39
CA GLY A 160 -1.61 1.17 -0.57
C GLY A 160 -1.91 -0.12 -1.36
N ARG A 161 -2.57 -1.12 -0.74
CA ARG A 161 -2.94 -2.33 -1.46
C ARG A 161 -4.11 -2.08 -2.42
N LEU A 162 -5.07 -1.22 -2.06
CA LEU A 162 -6.13 -0.79 -2.96
C LEU A 162 -5.55 -0.09 -4.20
N ALA A 163 -4.61 0.84 -4.00
CA ALA A 163 -3.91 1.51 -5.09
C ALA A 163 -3.23 0.51 -6.05
N ALA A 164 -2.55 -0.50 -5.51
CA ALA A 164 -1.93 -1.56 -6.31
C ALA A 164 -2.96 -2.42 -7.05
N CYS A 165 -4.10 -2.77 -6.43
CA CYS A 165 -5.19 -3.48 -7.08
C CYS A 165 -5.82 -2.67 -8.21
N PHE A 166 -6.04 -1.36 -8.01
CA PHE A 166 -6.58 -0.49 -9.06
C PHE A 166 -5.64 -0.39 -10.26
N MET A 167 -4.34 -0.22 -10.03
CA MET A 167 -3.37 -0.13 -11.14
C MET A 167 -3.35 -1.39 -12.00
N GLU A 168 -3.38 -2.57 -11.36
CA GLU A 168 -3.46 -3.85 -12.06
C GLU A 168 -4.80 -4.03 -12.79
N SER A 169 -5.92 -3.71 -12.14
CA SER A 169 -7.25 -3.85 -12.73
C SER A 169 -7.49 -2.87 -13.87
N LEU A 170 -6.98 -1.63 -13.78
CA LEU A 170 -7.01 -0.66 -14.91
C LEU A 170 -6.26 -1.23 -16.12
N ALA A 171 -5.08 -1.82 -15.90
CA ALA A 171 -4.30 -2.46 -16.96
C ALA A 171 -5.05 -3.66 -17.57
N SER A 172 -5.64 -4.52 -16.73
CA SER A 172 -6.42 -5.69 -17.15
C SER A 172 -7.68 -5.32 -17.93
N LEU A 173 -8.30 -4.19 -17.61
CA LEU A 173 -9.45 -3.65 -18.35
C LEU A 173 -9.05 -2.89 -19.63
N GLY A 174 -7.76 -2.64 -19.84
CA GLY A 174 -7.25 -1.88 -20.98
C GLY A 174 -7.38 -0.36 -20.82
N ILE A 175 -7.60 0.14 -19.59
CA ILE A 175 -7.73 1.57 -19.29
C ILE A 175 -6.33 2.19 -19.13
N PRO A 176 -5.98 3.25 -19.89
CA PRO A 176 -4.71 3.94 -19.76
C PRO A 176 -4.56 4.59 -18.37
N ALA A 177 -3.52 4.26 -17.63
CA ALA A 177 -3.30 4.81 -16.30
C ALA A 177 -1.83 5.01 -15.94
N TYR A 178 -1.59 6.01 -15.09
CA TYR A 178 -0.34 6.21 -14.36
C TYR A 178 -0.63 6.25 -12.86
N GLY A 179 0.10 5.46 -12.08
CA GLY A 179 0.19 5.64 -10.62
C GLY A 179 1.35 6.58 -10.31
N TYR A 180 1.15 7.53 -9.39
CA TYR A 180 2.18 8.45 -8.93
C TYR A 180 2.34 8.39 -7.42
N GLY A 181 3.56 8.32 -6.94
CA GLY A 181 3.89 8.28 -5.51
C GLY A 181 5.36 8.55 -5.24
N ILE A 182 5.80 8.20 -4.03
CA ILE A 182 7.20 8.33 -3.60
C ILE A 182 7.90 6.96 -3.68
N ARG A 183 9.14 6.96 -4.18
CA ARG A 183 10.02 5.81 -4.13
C ARG A 183 10.77 5.79 -2.81
N TYR A 184 10.15 5.22 -1.77
CA TYR A 184 10.77 5.14 -0.45
C TYR A 184 12.00 4.23 -0.46
N VAL A 185 13.08 4.69 0.19
CA VAL A 185 14.31 3.89 0.32
C VAL A 185 14.19 2.84 1.42
N ASN A 186 13.64 3.23 2.57
CA ASN A 186 13.49 2.36 3.74
C ASN A 186 12.01 2.02 4.04
N GLY A 187 11.05 2.65 3.35
CA GLY A 187 9.64 2.41 3.56
C GLY A 187 9.17 2.74 4.97
N MET A 188 8.25 1.93 5.50
CA MET A 188 7.77 2.15 6.87
C MET A 188 8.77 1.58 7.89
N PHE A 189 8.88 0.26 8.02
CA PHE A 189 9.88 -0.49 8.80
C PHE A 189 9.67 -1.99 8.64
N ARG A 190 10.72 -2.76 8.92
CA ARG A 190 10.65 -4.20 9.15
C ARG A 190 10.38 -4.44 10.63
N GLN A 191 9.33 -5.23 10.92
CA GLN A 191 8.97 -5.57 12.30
C GLN A 191 9.75 -6.80 12.76
N ARG A 192 10.41 -6.68 13.91
CA ARG A 192 10.93 -7.78 14.70
C ARG A 192 10.19 -7.85 16.03
N ILE A 193 9.96 -9.03 16.54
CA ILE A 193 9.43 -9.23 17.90
C ILE A 193 10.58 -9.60 18.81
N ASP A 194 10.75 -8.82 19.89
CA ASP A 194 11.80 -8.98 20.89
C ASP A 194 11.15 -9.00 22.29
N ASP A 195 11.27 -10.10 23.00
CA ASP A 195 10.51 -10.38 24.25
C ASP A 195 9.02 -10.01 24.17
N GLY A 196 8.39 -10.31 23.02
CA GLY A 196 6.98 -10.03 22.76
C GLY A 196 6.69 -8.59 22.28
N TRP A 197 7.63 -7.68 22.31
CA TRP A 197 7.48 -6.31 21.86
C TRP A 197 7.83 -6.13 20.40
N GLN A 198 7.11 -5.23 19.72
CA GLN A 198 7.50 -4.77 18.40
C GLN A 198 8.76 -3.91 18.46
N VAL A 199 9.75 -4.25 17.65
CA VAL A 199 10.94 -3.47 17.36
C VAL A 199 10.97 -3.11 15.88
N GLU A 200 11.14 -1.83 15.58
CA GLU A 200 11.20 -1.32 14.22
C GLU A 200 12.65 -1.32 13.70
N LEU A 201 12.87 -1.94 12.55
CA LEU A 201 14.13 -1.96 11.84
C LEU A 201 13.95 -1.37 10.43
N PRO A 202 14.96 -0.69 9.88
CA PRO A 202 14.87 -0.21 8.50
C PRO A 202 14.65 -1.38 7.52
N GLU A 203 13.79 -1.18 6.53
CA GLU A 203 13.71 -2.08 5.39
C GLU A 203 14.90 -1.86 4.45
N THR A 204 15.38 -2.94 3.85
CA THR A 204 16.52 -2.95 2.94
C THR A 204 16.17 -3.56 1.58
N TRP A 205 14.94 -3.37 1.13
CA TRP A 205 14.40 -3.97 -0.09
C TRP A 205 15.18 -3.61 -1.38
N LEU A 206 15.98 -2.54 -1.34
CA LEU A 206 16.84 -2.08 -2.44
C LEU A 206 18.30 -2.52 -2.31
N ALA A 207 18.64 -3.41 -1.36
CA ALA A 207 20.04 -3.80 -1.10
C ALA A 207 20.74 -4.39 -2.35
N HIS A 208 19.99 -5.09 -3.21
CA HIS A 208 20.48 -5.66 -4.47
C HIS A 208 19.98 -4.90 -5.71
N GLY A 209 19.47 -3.67 -5.53
CA GLY A 209 18.76 -2.95 -6.59
C GLY A 209 17.34 -3.47 -6.79
N ASN A 210 16.69 -2.96 -7.85
CA ASN A 210 15.38 -3.44 -8.25
C ASN A 210 15.37 -3.64 -9.78
N PRO A 211 15.35 -4.88 -10.28
CA PRO A 211 15.42 -5.13 -11.71
C PRO A 211 14.15 -4.73 -12.48
N TRP A 212 13.05 -4.41 -11.79
CA TRP A 212 11.81 -3.95 -12.42
C TRP A 212 11.81 -2.48 -12.79
N GLU A 213 12.73 -1.68 -12.24
CA GLU A 213 12.72 -0.24 -12.35
C GLU A 213 13.44 0.27 -13.60
N PHE A 214 12.92 1.37 -14.14
CA PHE A 214 13.50 2.15 -15.22
C PHE A 214 13.68 3.61 -14.77
N ALA A 215 14.91 4.04 -14.57
CA ALA A 215 15.20 5.42 -14.24
C ALA A 215 14.91 6.33 -15.46
N ARG A 216 14.13 7.40 -15.25
CA ARG A 216 13.75 8.38 -16.25
C ARG A 216 14.35 9.74 -15.92
N ARG A 217 15.65 9.90 -16.16
CA ARG A 217 16.38 11.14 -15.82
C ARG A 217 15.88 12.33 -16.60
N GLU A 218 15.30 12.11 -17.78
CA GLU A 218 14.66 13.13 -18.64
C GLU A 218 13.34 13.64 -18.05
N SER A 219 12.77 12.95 -17.08
CA SER A 219 11.58 13.37 -16.33
C SER A 219 12.00 13.85 -14.94
N ALA A 220 12.59 15.05 -14.90
CA ALA A 220 13.05 15.71 -13.69
C ALA A 220 12.32 17.05 -13.50
N TYR A 221 11.91 17.33 -12.26
CA TYR A 221 11.15 18.52 -11.88
C TYR A 221 11.73 19.16 -10.63
N ARG A 222 11.81 20.50 -10.61
CA ARG A 222 12.20 21.26 -9.42
C ARG A 222 10.98 21.50 -8.55
N ILE A 223 11.11 21.21 -7.26
CA ILE A 223 10.10 21.38 -6.25
C ILE A 223 10.60 22.39 -5.24
N GLY A 224 9.93 23.53 -5.18
CA GLY A 224 10.30 24.65 -4.31
C GLY A 224 9.64 24.57 -2.95
N PHE A 225 10.31 25.09 -1.92
CA PHE A 225 9.78 25.22 -0.56
C PHE A 225 10.12 26.59 0.02
N GLY A 226 9.21 27.15 0.82
CA GLY A 226 9.39 28.40 1.52
C GLY A 226 9.56 29.61 0.59
N GLY A 227 10.30 30.61 1.05
CA GLY A 227 10.60 31.81 0.28
C GLY A 227 9.49 32.86 0.28
N GLU A 228 9.42 33.67 -0.77
CA GLU A 228 8.52 34.81 -0.86
C GLU A 228 7.71 34.83 -2.16
N VAL A 229 6.51 35.39 -2.06
CA VAL A 229 5.67 35.68 -3.23
C VAL A 229 5.78 37.16 -3.56
N VAL A 230 6.19 37.48 -4.78
CA VAL A 230 6.43 38.85 -5.24
C VAL A 230 5.41 39.20 -6.32
N GLY A 231 4.86 40.41 -6.27
CA GLY A 231 3.85 40.90 -7.23
C GLY A 231 2.43 40.43 -6.87
N GLY A 232 1.43 40.90 -7.61
CA GLY A 232 0.00 40.58 -7.41
C GLY A 232 -0.66 41.43 -6.32
N GLY A 233 -1.82 42.00 -6.63
CA GLY A 233 -2.71 42.60 -5.59
C GLY A 233 -3.41 41.49 -4.78
N ASP A 234 -4.21 41.87 -3.78
CA ASP A 234 -4.92 41.01 -2.81
C ASP A 234 -5.75 39.83 -3.40
N GLN A 235 -5.87 39.73 -4.72
CA GLN A 235 -6.69 38.74 -5.43
C GLN A 235 -5.86 37.76 -6.29
N GLY A 236 -4.51 37.79 -6.24
CA GLY A 236 -3.66 36.83 -6.94
C GLY A 236 -3.68 36.92 -8.47
N GLY A 237 -3.81 38.14 -9.01
CA GLY A 237 -3.84 38.41 -10.46
C GLY A 237 -2.47 38.42 -11.15
N GLU A 238 -2.45 38.90 -12.38
CA GLU A 238 -1.26 38.96 -13.26
C GLU A 238 0.01 39.47 -12.56
N GLY A 239 1.15 38.82 -12.84
CA GLY A 239 2.46 39.22 -12.37
C GLY A 239 2.89 38.67 -11.00
N VAL A 240 2.17 37.66 -10.48
CA VAL A 240 2.61 36.94 -9.28
C VAL A 240 3.77 35.99 -9.61
N SER A 241 4.85 36.09 -8.84
CA SER A 241 6.00 35.19 -8.93
C SER A 241 6.35 34.63 -7.55
N TRP A 242 6.42 33.33 -7.42
CA TRP A 242 6.94 32.67 -6.23
C TRP A 242 8.43 32.39 -6.39
N LYS A 243 9.23 32.89 -5.43
CA LYS A 243 10.67 32.61 -5.32
C LYS A 243 10.90 31.69 -4.12
N PRO A 244 11.05 30.39 -4.34
CA PRO A 244 11.30 29.44 -3.26
C PRO A 244 12.66 29.72 -2.58
N ALA A 245 12.73 29.47 -1.26
CA ALA A 245 13.98 29.56 -0.51
C ALA A 245 14.84 28.29 -0.65
N GLU A 246 14.22 27.16 -0.97
CA GLU A 246 14.85 25.85 -1.14
C GLU A 246 14.23 25.14 -2.34
N GLU A 247 15.05 24.44 -3.10
CA GLU A 247 14.59 23.59 -4.21
C GLU A 247 15.16 22.17 -4.07
N VAL A 248 14.33 21.18 -4.40
CA VAL A 248 14.68 19.78 -4.50
C VAL A 248 14.31 19.28 -5.88
N GLU A 249 15.16 18.44 -6.49
CA GLU A 249 14.87 17.80 -7.76
C GLU A 249 14.17 16.47 -7.56
N ALA A 250 12.97 16.32 -8.15
CA ALA A 250 12.25 15.06 -8.24
C ALA A 250 12.58 14.39 -9.57
N THR A 251 13.17 13.18 -9.55
CA THR A 251 13.43 12.37 -10.75
C THR A 251 12.56 11.12 -10.77
N ALA A 252 12.02 10.80 -11.96
CA ALA A 252 11.09 9.69 -12.12
C ALA A 252 11.80 8.33 -12.19
N VAL A 253 11.16 7.33 -11.57
CA VAL A 253 11.49 5.91 -11.69
C VAL A 253 10.21 5.16 -12.03
N ASP A 254 10.18 4.52 -13.19
CA ASP A 254 9.00 3.82 -13.71
C ASP A 254 9.10 2.31 -13.47
N THR A 255 7.98 1.72 -13.03
CA THR A 255 7.78 0.27 -12.94
C THR A 255 6.57 -0.10 -13.80
N PRO A 256 6.66 -1.10 -14.71
CA PRO A 256 5.52 -1.55 -15.50
C PRO A 256 4.49 -2.26 -14.62
N VAL A 257 3.20 -1.99 -14.86
CA VAL A 257 2.06 -2.68 -14.24
C VAL A 257 1.35 -3.46 -15.30
N ILE A 258 1.46 -4.78 -15.22
CA ILE A 258 1.05 -5.70 -16.28
C ILE A 258 -0.40 -6.12 -16.07
N GLY A 259 -1.26 -5.84 -17.04
CA GLY A 259 -2.64 -6.31 -17.04
C GLY A 259 -2.76 -7.77 -17.48
N TRP A 260 -3.89 -8.38 -17.14
CA TRP A 260 -4.21 -9.76 -17.45
C TRP A 260 -4.05 -10.08 -18.94
N ARG A 261 -3.36 -11.19 -19.24
CA ARG A 261 -2.96 -11.65 -20.58
C ARG A 261 -2.14 -10.60 -21.35
N GLY A 262 -1.45 -9.70 -20.64
CA GLY A 262 -0.67 -8.63 -21.26
C GLY A 262 -1.51 -7.66 -22.10
N LYS A 263 -2.82 -7.53 -21.84
CA LYS A 263 -3.75 -6.72 -22.60
C LYS A 263 -3.31 -5.25 -22.69
N ARG A 264 -2.81 -4.71 -21.60
CA ARG A 264 -2.20 -3.38 -21.50
C ARG A 264 -1.14 -3.41 -20.39
N ILE A 265 -0.12 -2.61 -20.56
CA ILE A 265 0.86 -2.34 -19.50
C ILE A 265 0.82 -0.87 -19.16
N ASN A 266 0.43 -0.57 -17.93
CA ASN A 266 0.40 0.76 -17.35
C ASN A 266 1.72 1.08 -16.64
N THR A 267 1.85 2.29 -16.13
CA THR A 267 3.08 2.78 -15.47
C THR A 267 2.81 3.13 -14.02
N LEU A 268 3.62 2.60 -13.11
CA LEU A 268 3.78 3.14 -11.76
C LEU A 268 5.03 4.02 -11.76
N ARG A 269 4.84 5.35 -11.67
CA ARG A 269 5.92 6.35 -11.62
C ARG A 269 6.12 6.82 -10.20
N LEU A 270 7.27 6.52 -9.65
CA LEU A 270 7.64 6.91 -8.30
C LEU A 270 8.76 7.95 -8.34
N TRP A 271 8.67 8.93 -7.43
CA TRP A 271 9.61 10.04 -7.38
C TRP A 271 10.75 9.76 -6.41
N LYS A 272 11.97 9.97 -6.89
CA LYS A 272 13.21 10.01 -6.13
C LYS A 272 13.60 11.46 -5.91
N ALA A 273 14.02 11.83 -4.69
CA ALA A 273 14.49 13.16 -4.37
C ALA A 273 16.01 13.26 -4.47
N ASN A 274 16.49 14.31 -5.11
CA ASN A 274 17.90 14.66 -5.20
C ASN A 274 18.09 16.14 -4.84
N ALA A 275 19.26 16.51 -4.31
CA ALA A 275 19.64 17.91 -4.22
C ALA A 275 19.92 18.46 -5.62
N VAL A 276 19.59 19.72 -5.84
CA VAL A 276 19.93 20.42 -7.08
C VAL A 276 21.45 20.46 -7.25
N ASP A 277 22.16 20.83 -6.17
CA ASP A 277 23.61 20.74 -6.07
C ASP A 277 24.00 19.60 -5.13
N PRO A 278 24.54 18.49 -5.63
CA PRO A 278 24.79 17.31 -4.80
C PRO A 278 25.89 17.49 -3.76
N ILE A 279 26.74 18.51 -3.93
CA ILE A 279 27.83 18.83 -3.02
C ILE A 279 28.24 20.29 -3.18
N ARG A 280 28.41 21.01 -2.06
CA ARG A 280 29.03 22.34 -2.05
C ARG A 280 30.56 22.19 -1.97
N LEU A 281 31.23 22.33 -3.13
CA LEU A 281 32.68 22.10 -3.24
C LEU A 281 33.52 23.09 -2.44
N ASP A 282 33.07 24.31 -2.26
CA ASP A 282 33.73 25.34 -1.45
C ASP A 282 33.78 24.91 0.04
N ALA A 283 32.65 24.49 0.60
CA ALA A 283 32.58 23.97 1.98
C ALA A 283 33.40 22.68 2.14
N PHE A 284 33.32 21.78 1.15
CA PHE A 284 34.07 20.51 1.17
C PHE A 284 35.58 20.77 1.20
N ASN A 285 36.07 21.67 0.32
CA ASN A 285 37.48 22.06 0.24
C ASN A 285 37.95 22.86 1.47
N ALA A 286 37.05 23.54 2.16
CA ALA A 286 37.32 24.22 3.43
C ALA A 286 37.36 23.26 4.63
N GLY A 287 37.10 21.94 4.45
CA GLY A 287 37.12 20.91 5.48
C GLY A 287 35.77 20.66 6.16
N ASP A 288 34.71 21.40 5.78
CA ASP A 288 33.34 21.14 6.25
C ASP A 288 32.64 20.09 5.35
N HIS A 289 33.07 18.84 5.47
CA HIS A 289 32.55 17.73 4.67
C HIS A 289 31.08 17.44 4.96
N MET A 290 30.61 17.59 6.20
CA MET A 290 29.22 17.36 6.58
C MET A 290 28.31 18.48 6.09
N GLY A 291 28.70 19.74 6.28
CA GLY A 291 27.98 20.88 5.76
C GLY A 291 27.90 20.89 4.23
N ALA A 292 28.95 20.41 3.57
CA ALA A 292 28.99 20.28 2.11
C ALA A 292 27.94 19.31 1.55
N LEU A 293 27.48 18.33 2.33
CA LEU A 293 26.49 17.32 1.97
C LEU A 293 25.10 17.60 2.55
N ALA A 294 24.90 18.69 3.29
CA ALA A 294 23.67 18.97 4.04
C ALA A 294 22.44 19.00 3.13
N ASP A 295 22.53 19.64 1.96
CA ASP A 295 21.42 19.76 1.01
C ASP A 295 21.04 18.39 0.42
N LYS A 296 22.02 17.53 0.15
CA LYS A 296 21.80 16.16 -0.29
C LYS A 296 21.07 15.34 0.79
N VAL A 297 21.52 15.42 2.03
CA VAL A 297 20.87 14.70 3.16
C VAL A 297 19.43 15.19 3.34
N ARG A 298 19.19 16.50 3.25
CA ARG A 298 17.86 17.09 3.37
C ARG A 298 16.93 16.62 2.26
N ALA A 299 17.36 16.66 1.01
CA ALA A 299 16.59 16.17 -0.14
C ALA A 299 16.27 14.68 -0.01
N GLU A 300 17.28 13.85 0.29
CA GLU A 300 17.09 12.41 0.44
C GLU A 300 16.17 12.04 1.61
N SER A 301 16.10 12.85 2.68
CA SER A 301 15.23 12.58 3.83
C SER A 301 13.74 12.54 3.45
N LEU A 302 13.33 13.28 2.40
CA LEU A 302 11.96 13.30 1.88
C LEU A 302 11.46 11.91 1.43
N VAL A 303 12.37 11.06 0.97
CA VAL A 303 12.04 9.74 0.39
C VAL A 303 12.54 8.57 1.23
N ARG A 304 12.95 8.80 2.51
CA ARG A 304 13.47 7.72 3.35
C ARG A 304 12.39 6.86 3.94
N VAL A 305 11.42 7.47 4.63
CA VAL A 305 10.46 6.78 5.49
C VAL A 305 9.03 7.14 5.10
N LEU A 306 8.20 6.12 4.96
CA LEU A 306 6.75 6.27 4.82
C LEU A 306 6.14 6.54 6.20
N TYR A 307 5.29 7.56 6.33
CA TYR A 307 4.64 7.96 7.57
C TYR A 307 5.63 8.21 8.73
N PRO A 308 6.56 9.16 8.59
CA PRO A 308 7.36 9.58 9.74
C PRO A 308 6.45 10.07 10.85
N ALA A 309 6.92 9.92 12.10
CA ALA A 309 6.15 10.37 13.27
C ALA A 309 5.87 11.87 13.20
N ASP A 310 4.63 12.28 13.45
CA ASP A 310 4.12 13.66 13.34
C ASP A 310 3.75 14.27 14.71
N SER A 311 4.24 13.66 15.78
CA SER A 311 4.09 14.15 17.14
C SER A 311 4.94 15.39 17.44
N THR A 312 5.84 15.75 16.53
CA THR A 312 6.70 16.94 16.62
C THR A 312 6.48 17.85 15.41
N GLU A 313 6.78 19.15 15.57
CA GLU A 313 6.70 20.11 14.48
C GLU A 313 7.59 19.69 13.27
N ALA A 314 8.80 19.21 13.52
CA ALA A 314 9.70 18.72 12.49
C ALA A 314 9.13 17.50 11.73
N GLY A 315 8.43 16.62 12.43
CA GLY A 315 7.75 15.48 11.82
C GLY A 315 6.56 15.90 10.97
N GLN A 316 5.77 16.85 11.44
CA GLN A 316 4.65 17.44 10.68
C GLN A 316 5.18 18.15 9.42
N GLU A 317 6.25 18.94 9.55
CA GLU A 317 6.88 19.58 8.39
C GLU A 317 7.36 18.54 7.37
N LEU A 318 8.04 17.47 7.80
CA LEU A 318 8.51 16.44 6.90
C LEU A 318 7.37 15.75 6.15
N ARG A 319 6.25 15.46 6.83
CA ARG A 319 5.06 14.89 6.16
C ARG A 319 4.46 15.83 5.13
N LEU A 320 4.26 17.09 5.47
CA LEU A 320 3.74 18.08 4.50
C LEU A 320 4.70 18.26 3.30
N ARG A 321 6.01 18.25 3.57
CA ARG A 321 7.01 18.28 2.50
C ARG A 321 6.94 17.05 1.59
N GLN A 322 6.75 15.84 2.13
CA GLN A 322 6.59 14.61 1.35
C GLN A 322 5.34 14.68 0.46
N GLU A 323 4.21 15.11 1.02
CA GLU A 323 2.94 15.23 0.31
C GLU A 323 3.03 16.22 -0.84
N TYR A 324 3.60 17.41 -0.59
CA TYR A 324 3.79 18.39 -1.64
C TYR A 324 4.83 17.95 -2.68
N PHE A 325 5.94 17.36 -2.25
CA PHE A 325 7.01 16.88 -3.15
C PHE A 325 6.47 15.96 -4.25
N PHE A 326 5.81 14.86 -3.88
CA PHE A 326 5.34 13.92 -4.89
C PHE A 326 4.16 14.46 -5.69
N THR A 327 3.30 15.25 -5.05
CA THR A 327 2.12 15.83 -5.70
C THR A 327 2.53 16.86 -6.74
N SER A 328 3.43 17.78 -6.39
CA SER A 328 3.91 18.81 -7.32
C SER A 328 4.65 18.19 -8.52
N ALA A 329 5.56 17.21 -8.27
CA ALA A 329 6.24 16.51 -9.34
C ALA A 329 5.25 15.80 -10.29
N SER A 330 4.21 15.19 -9.74
CA SER A 330 3.18 14.49 -10.50
C SER A 330 2.33 15.45 -11.34
N ILE A 331 1.85 16.55 -10.75
CA ILE A 331 1.04 17.54 -11.48
C ILE A 331 1.86 18.22 -12.57
N GLN A 332 3.13 18.56 -12.31
CA GLN A 332 4.03 19.11 -13.32
C GLN A 332 4.21 18.13 -14.50
N ASP A 333 4.42 16.83 -14.23
CA ASP A 333 4.56 15.79 -15.28
C ASP A 333 3.27 15.66 -16.10
N ILE A 334 2.11 15.66 -15.44
CA ILE A 334 0.79 15.55 -16.09
C ILE A 334 0.54 16.75 -17.00
N VAL A 335 0.72 17.97 -16.50
CA VAL A 335 0.53 19.22 -17.28
C VAL A 335 1.49 19.29 -18.44
N ARG A 336 2.80 19.02 -18.22
CA ARG A 336 3.80 19.01 -19.30
C ARG A 336 3.44 18.04 -20.42
N ARG A 337 3.05 16.79 -20.06
CA ARG A 337 2.61 15.78 -21.03
C ARG A 337 1.37 16.23 -21.79
N HIS A 338 0.41 16.81 -21.07
CA HIS A 338 -0.81 17.31 -21.69
C HIS A 338 -0.50 18.42 -22.71
N VAL A 339 0.26 19.43 -22.33
CA VAL A 339 0.66 20.53 -23.22
C VAL A 339 1.44 20.02 -24.43
N GLN A 340 2.36 19.07 -24.23
CA GLN A 340 3.15 18.50 -25.32
C GLN A 340 2.30 17.82 -26.40
N TYR A 341 1.17 17.19 -26.02
CA TYR A 341 0.36 16.41 -26.96
C TYR A 341 -0.95 17.10 -27.40
N HIS A 342 -1.52 17.96 -26.54
CA HIS A 342 -2.81 18.60 -26.78
C HIS A 342 -2.71 20.13 -26.90
N GLY A 343 -1.60 20.72 -26.53
CA GLY A 343 -1.30 22.14 -26.69
C GLY A 343 -1.95 23.06 -25.67
N ASP A 344 -3.25 22.96 -25.45
CA ASP A 344 -4.02 23.87 -24.59
C ASP A 344 -4.34 23.23 -23.22
N VAL A 345 -3.87 23.85 -22.14
CA VAL A 345 -4.14 23.39 -20.76
C VAL A 345 -5.64 23.43 -20.38
N ARG A 346 -6.47 24.19 -21.10
CA ARG A 346 -7.91 24.27 -20.89
C ARG A 346 -8.63 22.95 -21.16
N THR A 347 -8.03 22.14 -22.04
CA THR A 347 -8.55 20.82 -22.42
C THR A 347 -8.14 19.70 -21.46
N LEU A 348 -7.38 20.02 -20.39
CA LEU A 348 -6.91 19.04 -19.41
C LEU A 348 -8.04 18.15 -18.86
N PRO A 349 -9.21 18.68 -18.47
CA PRO A 349 -10.30 17.84 -17.94
C PRO A 349 -10.84 16.79 -18.92
N ASP A 350 -10.69 17.03 -20.21
CA ASP A 350 -11.18 16.12 -21.25
C ASP A 350 -10.21 14.94 -21.48
N LYS A 351 -8.94 15.11 -21.11
CA LYS A 351 -7.86 14.18 -21.39
C LYS A 351 -7.22 13.57 -20.13
N ALA A 352 -7.46 14.13 -18.96
CA ALA A 352 -6.92 13.68 -17.69
C ALA A 352 -8.03 13.53 -16.64
N ALA A 353 -7.98 12.43 -15.90
CA ALA A 353 -8.73 12.22 -14.67
C ALA A 353 -7.71 11.99 -13.55
N ILE A 354 -7.59 12.95 -12.64
CA ILE A 354 -6.63 12.87 -11.53
C ILE A 354 -7.39 12.44 -10.27
N GLN A 355 -7.09 11.25 -9.76
CA GLN A 355 -7.72 10.73 -8.54
C GLN A 355 -6.82 10.96 -7.35
N LEU A 356 -7.34 11.67 -6.35
CA LEU A 356 -6.71 11.87 -5.04
C LEU A 356 -7.05 10.68 -4.13
N ASN A 357 -6.04 9.86 -3.81
CA ASN A 357 -6.18 8.73 -2.91
C ASN A 357 -5.94 9.19 -1.47
N ASP A 358 -7.01 9.50 -0.76
CA ASP A 358 -7.07 10.20 0.51
C ASP A 358 -6.67 11.70 0.39
N THR A 359 -6.41 12.35 1.53
CA THR A 359 -6.05 13.77 1.60
C THR A 359 -4.58 14.06 1.32
N HIS A 360 -3.73 13.03 1.31
CA HIS A 360 -2.28 13.19 1.12
C HIS A 360 -1.90 14.01 -0.14
N PRO A 361 -2.54 13.83 -1.31
CA PRO A 361 -2.29 14.65 -2.49
C PRO A 361 -3.22 15.88 -2.62
N ALA A 362 -3.98 16.27 -1.58
CA ALA A 362 -4.97 17.35 -1.68
C ALA A 362 -4.36 18.71 -2.04
N VAL A 363 -3.10 18.96 -1.65
CA VAL A 363 -2.36 20.16 -2.05
C VAL A 363 -2.23 20.31 -3.56
N GLY A 364 -2.42 19.22 -4.31
CA GLY A 364 -2.44 19.18 -5.78
C GLY A 364 -3.51 20.08 -6.41
N VAL A 365 -4.62 20.34 -5.70
CA VAL A 365 -5.63 21.30 -6.14
C VAL A 365 -5.04 22.69 -6.26
N ALA A 366 -4.32 23.13 -5.22
CA ALA A 366 -3.66 24.43 -5.23
C ALA A 366 -2.45 24.45 -6.20
N GLU A 367 -1.71 23.36 -6.31
CA GLU A 367 -0.57 23.25 -7.22
C GLU A 367 -1.00 23.30 -8.69
N LEU A 368 -2.08 22.62 -9.07
CA LEU A 368 -2.59 22.71 -10.44
C LEU A 368 -3.01 24.15 -10.77
N ILE A 369 -3.73 24.82 -9.88
CA ILE A 369 -4.11 26.23 -10.07
C ILE A 369 -2.86 27.11 -10.21
N ARG A 370 -1.85 26.93 -9.35
CA ARG A 370 -0.57 27.65 -9.46
C ARG A 370 0.06 27.50 -10.83
N LEU A 371 0.13 26.28 -11.34
CA LEU A 371 0.70 26.03 -12.67
C LEU A 371 -0.13 26.69 -13.78
N LEU A 372 -1.47 26.56 -13.70
CA LEU A 372 -2.36 27.13 -14.71
C LEU A 372 -2.29 28.68 -14.72
N VAL A 373 -2.23 29.31 -13.55
CA VAL A 373 -2.17 30.77 -13.41
C VAL A 373 -0.75 31.29 -13.64
N ASP A 374 0.22 30.84 -12.81
CA ASP A 374 1.55 31.46 -12.75
C ASP A 374 2.45 31.06 -13.93
N VAL A 375 2.23 29.86 -14.53
CA VAL A 375 3.07 29.35 -15.63
C VAL A 375 2.36 29.46 -16.99
N HIS A 376 1.04 29.17 -17.02
CA HIS A 376 0.28 29.15 -18.26
C HIS A 376 -0.61 30.38 -18.48
N GLY A 377 -0.65 31.32 -17.53
CA GLY A 377 -1.30 32.62 -17.67
C GLY A 377 -2.82 32.58 -17.75
N LEU A 378 -3.47 31.55 -17.17
CA LEU A 378 -4.93 31.51 -17.09
C LEU A 378 -5.41 32.47 -15.98
N GLU A 379 -6.60 33.07 -16.21
CA GLU A 379 -7.32 33.74 -15.14
C GLU A 379 -7.71 32.75 -14.02
N PHE A 380 -7.71 33.20 -12.78
CA PHE A 380 -7.93 32.33 -11.60
C PHE A 380 -9.25 31.55 -11.68
N ASP A 381 -10.33 32.17 -12.11
CA ASP A 381 -11.64 31.51 -12.18
C ASP A 381 -11.68 30.44 -13.27
N GLU A 382 -10.98 30.63 -14.37
CA GLU A 382 -10.79 29.63 -15.43
C GLU A 382 -9.94 28.46 -14.93
N ALA A 383 -8.80 28.75 -14.27
CA ALA A 383 -7.93 27.74 -13.66
C ALA A 383 -8.65 26.93 -12.59
N TRP A 384 -9.49 27.57 -11.79
CA TRP A 384 -10.35 26.92 -10.79
C TRP A 384 -11.37 25.97 -11.42
N ASP A 385 -12.00 26.36 -12.54
CA ASP A 385 -12.93 25.51 -13.26
C ASP A 385 -12.23 24.26 -13.85
N VAL A 386 -11.08 24.46 -14.48
CA VAL A 386 -10.25 23.36 -15.00
C VAL A 386 -9.86 22.40 -13.86
N ALA A 387 -9.41 22.91 -12.72
CA ALA A 387 -9.01 22.07 -11.57
C ALA A 387 -10.21 21.23 -11.06
N LYS A 388 -11.35 21.85 -10.79
CA LYS A 388 -12.56 21.15 -10.31
C LYS A 388 -13.01 20.03 -11.26
N ARG A 389 -12.92 20.21 -12.55
CA ARG A 389 -13.33 19.23 -13.56
C ARG A 389 -12.29 18.10 -13.76
N THR A 390 -11.06 18.29 -13.26
CA THR A 390 -9.97 17.33 -13.44
C THR A 390 -9.82 16.37 -12.26
N PHE A 391 -10.06 16.84 -11.01
CA PHE A 391 -9.88 16.02 -9.82
C PHE A 391 -11.12 15.22 -9.41
N GLY A 392 -10.84 13.99 -8.94
CA GLY A 392 -11.72 13.19 -8.11
C GLY A 392 -11.04 12.94 -6.74
N TYR A 393 -11.82 12.73 -5.68
CA TYR A 393 -11.32 12.49 -4.33
C TYR A 393 -11.96 11.24 -3.73
N THR A 394 -11.14 10.36 -3.17
CA THR A 394 -11.58 9.20 -2.40
C THR A 394 -11.27 9.43 -0.93
N ASN A 395 -12.30 9.39 -0.07
CA ASN A 395 -12.15 9.44 1.38
C ASN A 395 -12.05 8.03 1.96
N HIS A 396 -11.09 7.79 2.87
CA HIS A 396 -10.83 6.50 3.50
C HIS A 396 -11.09 6.47 5.01
N THR A 397 -11.52 7.57 5.62
CA THR A 397 -11.72 7.63 7.07
C THR A 397 -12.86 8.57 7.46
N LEU A 398 -13.54 8.19 8.55
CA LEU A 398 -14.54 9.04 9.21
C LEU A 398 -14.06 9.56 10.56
N LEU A 399 -12.87 9.14 10.99
CA LEU A 399 -12.30 9.59 12.26
C LEU A 399 -11.86 11.06 12.12
N PRO A 400 -12.47 12.02 12.83
CA PRO A 400 -12.11 13.43 12.70
C PRO A 400 -10.63 13.71 12.97
N GLU A 401 -10.04 12.98 13.93
CA GLU A 401 -8.63 13.05 14.29
C GLU A 401 -7.69 12.49 13.21
N ALA A 402 -8.21 11.69 12.29
CA ALA A 402 -7.45 11.13 11.17
C ALA A 402 -7.65 11.92 9.86
N LEU A 403 -8.55 12.93 9.84
CA LEU A 403 -8.66 13.89 8.74
C LEU A 403 -7.49 14.87 8.84
N GLU A 404 -6.64 14.88 7.83
CA GLU A 404 -5.44 15.73 7.84
C GLU A 404 -5.78 17.22 7.92
N SER A 405 -5.09 17.87 8.81
CA SER A 405 -5.05 19.33 8.88
C SER A 405 -3.65 19.79 9.26
N TRP A 406 -3.20 20.88 8.65
CA TRP A 406 -1.86 21.41 8.87
C TRP A 406 -1.92 22.75 9.63
N PRO A 407 -1.04 22.98 10.61
CA PRO A 407 -0.95 24.29 11.26
C PRO A 407 -0.76 25.40 10.21
N LEU A 408 -1.60 26.44 10.30
CA LEU A 408 -1.57 27.54 9.33
C LEU A 408 -0.17 28.18 9.19
N PRO A 409 0.56 28.49 10.30
CA PRO A 409 1.91 29.06 10.19
C PRO A 409 2.91 28.14 9.49
N LEU A 410 2.79 26.82 9.67
CA LEU A 410 3.62 25.83 8.97
C LEU A 410 3.34 25.85 7.47
N PHE A 411 2.06 25.84 7.09
CA PHE A 411 1.65 25.81 5.69
C PHE A 411 2.04 27.13 4.97
N GLU A 412 1.84 28.28 5.59
CA GLU A 412 2.23 29.60 5.08
C GLU A 412 3.75 29.73 4.88
N ARG A 413 4.53 29.25 5.87
CA ARG A 413 6.00 29.32 5.80
C ARG A 413 6.53 28.39 4.69
N LEU A 414 5.95 27.22 4.55
CA LEU A 414 6.45 26.19 3.63
C LEU A 414 5.96 26.39 2.20
N LEU A 415 4.71 26.81 2.02
CA LEU A 415 4.00 26.89 0.74
C LEU A 415 3.23 28.22 0.59
N PRO A 416 3.93 29.38 0.64
CA PRO A 416 3.29 30.68 0.72
C PRO A 416 2.36 30.98 -0.47
N ARG A 417 2.74 30.58 -1.70
CA ARG A 417 1.90 30.78 -2.88
C ARG A 417 0.65 29.91 -2.85
N HIS A 418 0.78 28.66 -2.44
CA HIS A 418 -0.35 27.74 -2.30
C HIS A 418 -1.32 28.22 -1.23
N MET A 419 -0.82 28.82 -0.15
CA MET A 419 -1.69 29.40 0.89
C MET A 419 -2.53 30.57 0.35
N GLN A 420 -1.96 31.45 -0.49
CA GLN A 420 -2.73 32.50 -1.17
C GLN A 420 -3.85 31.89 -2.04
N ILE A 421 -3.54 30.80 -2.77
CA ILE A 421 -4.53 30.10 -3.59
C ILE A 421 -5.62 29.47 -2.71
N VAL A 422 -5.26 28.84 -1.59
CA VAL A 422 -6.22 28.28 -0.62
C VAL A 422 -7.13 29.36 -0.07
N TYR A 423 -6.62 30.54 0.29
CA TYR A 423 -7.44 31.67 0.71
C TYR A 423 -8.40 32.13 -0.40
N ALA A 424 -7.93 32.20 -1.64
CA ALA A 424 -8.76 32.58 -2.77
C ALA A 424 -9.89 31.57 -3.04
N ILE A 425 -9.60 30.26 -2.94
CA ILE A 425 -10.62 29.19 -3.03
C ILE A 425 -11.60 29.31 -1.88
N ASN A 426 -11.11 29.43 -0.64
CA ASN A 426 -11.94 29.55 0.57
C ASN A 426 -12.94 30.70 0.44
N SER A 427 -12.47 31.88 0.05
CA SER A 427 -13.31 33.04 -0.18
C SER A 427 -14.46 32.78 -1.20
N ARG A 428 -14.20 32.00 -2.24
CA ARG A 428 -15.20 31.61 -3.24
C ARG A 428 -16.24 30.65 -2.67
N VAL A 429 -15.79 29.61 -1.98
CA VAL A 429 -16.68 28.60 -1.36
C VAL A 429 -17.56 29.24 -0.29
N LEU A 430 -17.01 30.11 0.55
CA LEU A 430 -17.80 30.81 1.58
C LEU A 430 -18.82 31.77 0.98
N ARG A 431 -18.49 32.43 -0.14
CA ARG A 431 -19.49 33.25 -0.89
C ARG A 431 -20.61 32.43 -1.50
N GLU A 432 -20.29 31.23 -2.04
CA GLU A 432 -21.32 30.30 -2.56
C GLU A 432 -22.25 29.85 -1.42
N ALA A 433 -21.70 29.47 -0.28
CA ALA A 433 -22.48 29.07 0.90
C ALA A 433 -23.38 30.19 1.42
N HIS A 434 -22.84 31.40 1.48
CA HIS A 434 -23.63 32.56 1.89
C HIS A 434 -24.80 32.85 0.91
N LYS A 435 -24.53 32.77 -0.40
CA LYS A 435 -25.59 32.91 -1.42
C LYS A 435 -26.64 31.77 -1.34
N ALA A 436 -26.25 30.59 -0.91
CA ALA A 436 -27.15 29.46 -0.67
C ALA A 436 -27.94 29.60 0.66
N GLY A 437 -27.71 30.65 1.44
CA GLY A 437 -28.40 30.91 2.70
C GLY A 437 -27.97 30.03 3.87
N MET A 438 -26.76 29.48 3.83
CA MET A 438 -26.24 28.66 4.94
C MET A 438 -26.00 29.48 6.19
N GLY A 439 -26.27 28.91 7.38
CA GLY A 439 -25.99 29.53 8.66
C GLY A 439 -24.48 29.63 8.98
N LEU A 440 -24.10 30.49 9.93
CA LEU A 440 -22.71 30.76 10.27
C LEU A 440 -21.95 29.50 10.72
N GLU A 441 -22.58 28.61 11.48
CA GLU A 441 -21.97 27.35 11.92
C GLU A 441 -21.62 26.44 10.71
N SER A 442 -22.56 26.30 9.76
CA SER A 442 -22.31 25.53 8.52
C SER A 442 -21.23 26.18 7.66
N ILE A 443 -21.20 27.53 7.59
CA ILE A 443 -20.16 28.28 6.88
C ILE A 443 -18.80 28.02 7.53
N ALA A 444 -18.70 28.02 8.86
CA ALA A 444 -17.47 27.71 9.59
C ALA A 444 -17.04 26.23 9.37
N ALA A 445 -17.99 25.30 9.31
CA ALA A 445 -17.71 23.87 9.09
C ALA A 445 -17.14 23.58 7.69
N ILE A 446 -17.62 24.28 6.66
CA ILE A 446 -17.14 24.09 5.28
C ILE A 446 -15.86 24.85 4.96
N SER A 447 -15.48 25.83 5.80
CA SER A 447 -14.26 26.63 5.61
C SER A 447 -13.04 25.72 5.46
N LEU A 448 -12.15 26.05 4.53
CA LEU A 448 -10.86 25.37 4.35
C LEU A 448 -9.89 25.68 5.49
N ILE A 449 -10.20 26.70 6.28
CA ILE A 449 -9.42 27.14 7.44
C ILE A 449 -10.24 26.92 8.70
N ASP A 450 -9.72 26.15 9.62
CA ASP A 450 -10.23 26.07 10.98
C ASP A 450 -9.74 27.29 11.76
N GLU A 451 -10.69 28.12 12.18
CA GLU A 451 -10.41 29.34 12.96
C GLU A 451 -10.50 29.09 14.48
N GLY A 452 -10.87 27.87 14.90
CA GLY A 452 -10.96 27.47 16.30
C GLY A 452 -9.57 27.11 16.87
N GLY A 453 -9.14 27.85 17.92
CA GLY A 453 -7.83 27.58 18.56
C GLY A 453 -6.64 27.85 17.65
N ASP A 454 -5.74 26.89 17.55
CA ASP A 454 -4.60 26.94 16.61
C ASP A 454 -5.13 26.78 15.19
N ARG A 455 -5.10 27.81 14.41
CA ARG A 455 -5.60 27.82 13.03
C ARG A 455 -4.95 26.72 12.20
N ARG A 456 -5.76 25.99 11.43
CA ARG A 456 -5.32 24.87 10.62
C ARG A 456 -5.94 24.88 9.23
N VAL A 457 -5.23 24.41 8.23
CA VAL A 457 -5.74 24.16 6.88
C VAL A 457 -6.35 22.75 6.85
N ARG A 458 -7.66 22.66 6.52
CA ARG A 458 -8.42 21.40 6.44
C ARG A 458 -8.26 20.77 5.05
N MET A 459 -7.40 19.76 4.94
CA MET A 459 -7.05 19.15 3.65
C MET A 459 -8.23 18.37 3.04
N ALA A 460 -9.07 17.73 3.86
CA ALA A 460 -10.27 17.05 3.37
C ALA A 460 -11.28 18.01 2.73
N ASN A 461 -11.47 19.21 3.31
CA ASN A 461 -12.33 20.24 2.72
C ASN A 461 -11.74 20.74 1.38
N LEU A 462 -10.44 20.96 1.32
CA LEU A 462 -9.75 21.36 0.08
C LEU A 462 -9.93 20.30 -1.03
N ALA A 463 -9.70 19.03 -0.71
CA ALA A 463 -9.90 17.93 -1.65
C ALA A 463 -11.35 17.84 -2.13
N PHE A 464 -12.31 17.99 -1.22
CA PHE A 464 -13.75 17.94 -1.52
C PHE A 464 -14.17 19.06 -2.49
N VAL A 465 -13.84 20.30 -2.19
CA VAL A 465 -14.27 21.43 -3.03
C VAL A 465 -13.56 21.47 -4.36
N GLY A 466 -12.31 20.98 -4.40
CA GLY A 466 -11.49 20.87 -5.60
C GLY A 466 -11.83 19.70 -6.54
N ALA A 467 -12.71 18.78 -6.11
CA ALA A 467 -13.07 17.60 -6.88
C ALA A 467 -14.52 17.67 -7.42
N HIS A 468 -14.76 17.21 -8.67
CA HIS A 468 -16.09 17.08 -9.22
C HIS A 468 -16.86 15.87 -8.65
N SER A 469 -16.15 14.88 -8.18
CA SER A 469 -16.68 13.63 -7.63
C SER A 469 -15.91 13.23 -6.38
N VAL A 470 -16.62 12.90 -5.30
CA VAL A 470 -16.07 12.46 -4.02
C VAL A 470 -16.70 11.13 -3.69
N ASN A 471 -15.89 10.09 -3.49
CA ASN A 471 -16.45 8.78 -3.15
C ASN A 471 -16.05 8.30 -1.77
N GLY A 472 -17.01 7.65 -1.11
CA GLY A 472 -16.76 6.73 -0.03
C GLY A 472 -16.37 5.35 -0.56
N VAL A 473 -15.94 4.44 0.31
CA VAL A 473 -15.33 3.14 -0.04
C VAL A 473 -16.15 1.92 0.40
N ALA A 474 -17.35 2.16 0.95
CA ALA A 474 -18.42 1.19 1.20
C ALA A 474 -19.74 1.95 1.35
N ALA A 475 -20.89 1.26 1.21
CA ALA A 475 -22.19 1.90 1.28
C ALA A 475 -22.42 2.63 2.59
N LEU A 476 -22.22 1.96 3.74
CA LEU A 476 -22.33 2.56 5.07
C LEU A 476 -21.39 3.76 5.22
N HIS A 477 -20.14 3.63 4.83
CA HIS A 477 -19.15 4.70 4.91
C HIS A 477 -19.61 5.94 4.14
N THR A 478 -20.16 5.74 2.94
CA THR A 478 -20.66 6.84 2.09
C THR A 478 -21.83 7.58 2.74
N GLU A 479 -22.76 6.86 3.38
CA GLU A 479 -23.88 7.50 4.09
C GLU A 479 -23.39 8.24 5.34
N LEU A 480 -22.44 7.65 6.07
CA LEU A 480 -21.84 8.34 7.22
C LEU A 480 -21.05 9.59 6.78
N MET A 481 -20.37 9.60 5.64
CA MET A 481 -19.75 10.81 5.09
C MET A 481 -20.77 11.94 4.91
N LYS A 482 -21.97 11.63 4.36
CA LYS A 482 -23.04 12.60 4.11
C LYS A 482 -23.66 13.14 5.38
N SER A 483 -23.74 12.32 6.44
CA SER A 483 -24.40 12.68 7.71
C SER A 483 -23.45 13.22 8.77
N THR A 484 -22.12 13.03 8.64
CA THR A 484 -21.13 13.44 9.63
C THR A 484 -20.12 14.43 9.05
N VAL A 485 -18.92 13.92 8.67
CA VAL A 485 -17.73 14.74 8.34
C VAL A 485 -17.92 15.71 7.17
N PHE A 486 -18.80 15.40 6.22
CA PHE A 486 -19.09 16.28 5.07
C PHE A 486 -20.55 16.72 5.01
N SER A 487 -21.30 16.67 6.12
CA SER A 487 -22.73 16.97 6.13
C SER A 487 -23.05 18.36 5.57
N ASP A 488 -22.30 19.38 5.94
CA ASP A 488 -22.52 20.75 5.44
C ASP A 488 -22.02 20.96 4.02
N LEU A 489 -20.91 20.32 3.63
CA LEU A 489 -20.48 20.29 2.22
C LEU A 489 -21.46 19.51 1.34
N HIS A 490 -22.08 18.45 1.86
CA HIS A 490 -23.11 17.72 1.14
C HIS A 490 -24.38 18.55 0.92
N LYS A 491 -24.80 19.38 1.90
CA LYS A 491 -25.90 20.34 1.73
C LYS A 491 -25.61 21.33 0.61
N LEU A 492 -24.37 21.83 0.51
CA LEU A 492 -23.97 22.77 -0.54
C LEU A 492 -23.80 22.10 -1.89
N TYR A 493 -23.30 20.85 -1.92
CA TYR A 493 -22.99 20.08 -3.13
C TYR A 493 -23.62 18.67 -3.08
N PRO A 494 -24.95 18.54 -3.19
CA PRO A 494 -25.69 17.30 -2.89
C PRO A 494 -25.38 16.13 -3.83
N THR A 495 -24.85 16.40 -5.03
CA THR A 495 -24.58 15.38 -6.05
C THR A 495 -23.13 14.88 -6.07
N ARG A 496 -22.22 15.47 -5.28
CA ARG A 496 -20.79 15.14 -5.34
C ARG A 496 -20.44 13.83 -4.69
N ILE A 497 -21.08 13.49 -3.54
CA ILE A 497 -20.77 12.27 -2.81
C ILE A 497 -21.45 11.07 -3.46
N ASN A 498 -20.68 10.05 -3.77
CA ASN A 498 -21.15 8.77 -4.29
C ASN A 498 -20.40 7.60 -3.66
N ASN A 499 -20.93 6.38 -3.81
CA ASN A 499 -20.27 5.18 -3.32
C ASN A 499 -19.50 4.47 -4.43
N LYS A 500 -18.25 4.07 -4.10
CA LYS A 500 -17.46 3.10 -4.85
C LYS A 500 -16.88 2.12 -3.85
N THR A 501 -17.61 1.06 -3.56
CA THR A 501 -17.16 0.01 -2.66
C THR A 501 -15.83 -0.54 -3.12
N ASN A 502 -14.88 -0.67 -2.19
CA ASN A 502 -13.57 -1.24 -2.48
C ASN A 502 -13.68 -2.65 -3.05
N GLY A 503 -12.65 -3.08 -3.75
CA GLY A 503 -12.51 -4.41 -4.29
C GLY A 503 -11.08 -4.91 -4.20
N VAL A 504 -10.85 -6.11 -4.73
CA VAL A 504 -9.54 -6.75 -4.81
C VAL A 504 -9.36 -7.39 -6.18
N THR A 505 -8.13 -7.41 -6.68
CA THR A 505 -7.85 -8.15 -7.93
C THR A 505 -7.93 -9.65 -7.67
N PRO A 506 -8.78 -10.42 -8.39
CA PRO A 506 -8.89 -11.87 -8.21
C PRO A 506 -7.66 -12.59 -8.76
N ARG A 507 -6.90 -11.99 -9.68
CA ARG A 507 -5.69 -12.57 -10.22
C ARG A 507 -4.66 -12.82 -9.13
N ARG A 508 -4.30 -11.81 -8.32
CA ARG A 508 -3.41 -12.00 -7.18
C ARG A 508 -4.08 -12.76 -6.03
N TRP A 509 -5.31 -12.38 -5.66
CA TRP A 509 -5.96 -12.83 -4.41
C TRP A 509 -6.78 -14.13 -4.53
N LEU A 510 -6.84 -14.74 -5.71
CA LEU A 510 -7.35 -16.09 -5.93
C LEU A 510 -6.35 -16.90 -6.77
N GLN A 511 -6.12 -16.49 -8.02
CA GLN A 511 -5.36 -17.30 -8.99
C GLN A 511 -3.91 -17.54 -8.55
N GLN A 512 -3.20 -16.49 -8.11
CA GLN A 512 -1.78 -16.58 -7.77
C GLN A 512 -1.57 -17.11 -6.34
N CYS A 513 -2.36 -16.65 -5.36
CA CYS A 513 -2.18 -17.07 -3.97
C CYS A 513 -2.79 -18.45 -3.66
N ASN A 514 -3.75 -18.92 -4.47
CA ASN A 514 -4.43 -20.22 -4.25
C ASN A 514 -4.57 -21.01 -5.56
N PRO A 515 -3.45 -21.46 -6.15
CA PRO A 515 -3.49 -22.19 -7.41
C PRO A 515 -4.26 -23.50 -7.33
N GLY A 516 -4.28 -24.17 -6.16
CA GLY A 516 -5.07 -25.37 -5.94
C GLY A 516 -6.57 -25.13 -6.08
N LEU A 517 -7.09 -24.08 -5.43
CA LEU A 517 -8.49 -23.68 -5.56
C LEU A 517 -8.80 -23.23 -7.00
N THR A 518 -7.91 -22.47 -7.61
CA THR A 518 -8.07 -22.02 -9.01
C THR A 518 -8.19 -23.20 -9.98
N SER A 519 -7.36 -24.23 -9.81
CA SER A 519 -7.43 -25.44 -10.65
C SER A 519 -8.74 -26.19 -10.45
N LEU A 520 -9.18 -26.33 -9.21
CA LEU A 520 -10.44 -26.97 -8.88
C LEU A 520 -11.64 -26.22 -9.46
N LEU A 521 -11.64 -24.88 -9.38
CA LEU A 521 -12.68 -24.04 -9.99
C LEU A 521 -12.70 -24.18 -11.52
N LYS A 522 -11.54 -24.25 -12.17
CA LYS A 522 -11.46 -24.52 -13.62
C LYS A 522 -12.08 -25.86 -14.00
N ASP A 523 -11.84 -26.89 -13.20
CA ASP A 523 -12.43 -28.20 -13.43
C ASP A 523 -13.94 -28.20 -13.27
N ALA A 524 -14.46 -27.41 -12.31
CA ALA A 524 -15.87 -27.38 -11.93
C ALA A 524 -16.75 -26.50 -12.87
N ILE A 525 -16.26 -25.30 -13.21
CA ILE A 525 -17.04 -24.27 -13.94
C ILE A 525 -16.33 -23.72 -15.20
N GLY A 526 -15.21 -24.32 -15.60
CA GLY A 526 -14.40 -23.82 -16.72
C GLY A 526 -13.51 -22.64 -16.31
N ASP A 527 -12.80 -22.04 -17.25
CA ASP A 527 -11.81 -20.99 -17.03
C ASP A 527 -12.32 -19.57 -17.27
N ALA A 528 -13.58 -19.41 -17.68
CA ALA A 528 -14.18 -18.12 -18.02
C ALA A 528 -14.16 -17.11 -16.85
N PHE A 529 -14.19 -17.58 -15.60
CA PHE A 529 -14.12 -16.70 -14.41
C PHE A 529 -12.77 -15.97 -14.28
N LEU A 530 -11.73 -16.42 -14.96
CA LEU A 530 -10.45 -15.71 -14.97
C LEU A 530 -10.51 -14.39 -15.76
N ASP A 531 -11.36 -14.35 -16.76
CA ASP A 531 -11.61 -13.14 -17.58
C ASP A 531 -12.79 -12.32 -17.05
N ASP A 532 -13.80 -12.98 -16.50
CA ASP A 532 -15.02 -12.38 -15.95
C ASP A 532 -15.40 -13.04 -14.62
N THR A 533 -15.08 -12.37 -13.53
CA THR A 533 -15.31 -12.90 -12.17
C THR A 533 -16.78 -13.08 -11.81
N GLU A 534 -17.73 -12.49 -12.54
CA GLU A 534 -19.17 -12.75 -12.39
C GLU A 534 -19.50 -14.23 -12.64
N LYS A 535 -18.68 -14.94 -13.44
CA LYS A 535 -18.80 -16.38 -13.69
C LYS A 535 -18.54 -17.25 -12.47
N LEU A 536 -17.97 -16.71 -11.39
CA LEU A 536 -17.92 -17.44 -10.12
C LEU A 536 -19.31 -17.79 -9.56
N SER A 537 -20.34 -17.05 -9.97
CA SER A 537 -21.73 -17.34 -9.62
C SER A 537 -22.25 -18.68 -10.17
N ASP A 538 -21.59 -19.26 -11.19
CA ASP A 538 -21.91 -20.60 -11.71
C ASP A 538 -21.70 -21.71 -10.67
N LEU A 539 -20.88 -21.44 -9.63
CA LEU A 539 -20.72 -22.33 -8.46
C LEU A 539 -22.02 -22.53 -7.66
N ASN A 540 -22.98 -21.60 -7.72
CA ASN A 540 -24.24 -21.73 -7.01
C ASN A 540 -25.00 -23.00 -7.42
N ALA A 541 -24.87 -23.43 -8.65
CA ALA A 541 -25.48 -24.67 -9.15
C ALA A 541 -24.84 -25.95 -8.55
N LEU A 542 -23.65 -25.82 -7.95
CA LEU A 542 -22.87 -26.91 -7.37
C LEU A 542 -22.78 -26.81 -5.84
N ALA A 543 -23.58 -25.96 -5.20
CA ALA A 543 -23.51 -25.71 -3.76
C ALA A 543 -23.76 -26.97 -2.92
N ASP A 544 -24.59 -27.89 -3.40
CA ASP A 544 -24.93 -29.17 -2.73
C ASP A 544 -24.09 -30.36 -3.22
N ASP A 545 -23.09 -30.12 -4.06
CA ASP A 545 -22.19 -31.19 -4.55
C ASP A 545 -21.16 -31.56 -3.46
N ALA A 546 -21.44 -32.70 -2.80
CA ALA A 546 -20.60 -33.21 -1.72
C ALA A 546 -19.17 -33.53 -2.18
N GLN A 547 -18.99 -34.01 -3.45
CA GLN A 547 -17.67 -34.33 -3.98
C GLN A 547 -16.85 -33.06 -4.22
N LEU A 548 -17.48 -31.98 -4.69
CA LEU A 548 -16.82 -30.68 -4.81
C LEU A 548 -16.44 -30.15 -3.42
N GLY A 549 -17.31 -30.28 -2.42
CA GLY A 549 -17.05 -29.90 -1.03
C GLY A 549 -15.83 -30.63 -0.44
N GLU A 550 -15.70 -31.95 -0.66
CA GLU A 550 -14.52 -32.73 -0.24
C GLU A 550 -13.24 -32.21 -0.90
N ARG A 551 -13.24 -31.99 -2.21
CA ARG A 551 -12.08 -31.46 -2.96
C ARG A 551 -11.68 -30.05 -2.48
N ILE A 552 -12.65 -29.19 -2.17
CA ILE A 552 -12.37 -27.86 -1.57
C ILE A 552 -11.68 -28.03 -0.21
N SER A 553 -12.16 -28.96 0.61
CA SER A 553 -11.58 -29.24 1.93
C SER A 553 -10.14 -29.79 1.82
N GLU A 554 -9.86 -30.63 0.84
CA GLU A 554 -8.51 -31.14 0.55
C GLU A 554 -7.55 -29.99 0.15
N VAL A 555 -7.99 -29.09 -0.72
CA VAL A 555 -7.21 -27.88 -1.11
C VAL A 555 -6.95 -27.01 0.13
N LYS A 556 -7.97 -26.75 0.94
CA LYS A 556 -7.83 -25.97 2.17
C LYS A 556 -6.82 -26.62 3.11
N ARG A 557 -6.92 -27.93 3.30
CA ARG A 557 -6.00 -28.69 4.16
C ARG A 557 -4.55 -28.62 3.64
N ALA A 558 -4.34 -28.71 2.32
CA ALA A 558 -3.01 -28.55 1.71
C ALA A 558 -2.42 -27.15 1.99
N ASN A 559 -3.21 -26.10 1.87
CA ASN A 559 -2.81 -24.73 2.21
C ASN A 559 -2.46 -24.59 3.70
N LYS A 560 -3.22 -25.24 4.60
CA LYS A 560 -2.93 -25.26 6.04
C LYS A 560 -1.61 -25.97 6.36
N ILE A 561 -1.30 -27.09 5.69
CA ILE A 561 -0.02 -27.80 5.83
C ILE A 561 1.15 -26.91 5.39
N ALA A 562 1.02 -26.24 4.26
CA ALA A 562 2.03 -25.33 3.75
C ALA A 562 2.26 -24.14 4.72
N LEU A 563 1.19 -23.54 5.21
CA LEU A 563 1.27 -22.45 6.20
C LEU A 563 1.87 -22.94 7.53
N ALA A 564 1.46 -24.12 8.03
CA ALA A 564 1.98 -24.70 9.28
C ALA A 564 3.51 -24.94 9.19
N THR A 565 4.00 -25.39 8.04
CA THR A 565 5.43 -25.54 7.78
C THR A 565 6.12 -24.19 7.82
N HIS A 566 5.59 -23.19 7.11
CA HIS A 566 6.17 -21.84 7.08
C HIS A 566 6.19 -21.18 8.47
N ILE A 567 5.12 -21.29 9.25
CA ILE A 567 5.05 -20.76 10.64
C ILE A 567 6.08 -21.47 11.55
N LYS A 568 6.22 -22.79 11.42
CA LYS A 568 7.23 -23.54 12.17
C LYS A 568 8.65 -23.01 11.87
N ASP A 569 8.96 -22.76 10.60
CA ASP A 569 10.27 -22.25 10.20
C ASP A 569 10.48 -20.80 10.65
N LEU A 570 9.41 -19.98 10.63
CA LEU A 570 9.47 -18.55 10.96
C LEU A 570 9.57 -18.28 12.48
N VAL A 571 8.74 -18.98 13.29
CA VAL A 571 8.59 -18.69 14.74
C VAL A 571 8.71 -19.95 15.63
N GLY A 572 9.04 -21.12 15.08
CA GLY A 572 9.27 -22.35 15.82
C GLY A 572 8.02 -23.05 16.37
N ILE A 573 6.81 -22.55 16.07
CA ILE A 573 5.52 -23.10 16.57
C ILE A 573 4.99 -24.12 15.57
N ARG A 574 4.71 -25.34 16.09
CA ARG A 574 4.05 -26.40 15.31
C ARG A 574 2.55 -26.26 15.39
N LEU A 575 1.88 -26.23 14.24
CA LEU A 575 0.43 -26.17 14.13
C LEU A 575 -0.16 -27.50 13.66
N ASN A 576 -1.36 -27.81 14.15
CA ASN A 576 -2.15 -28.92 13.64
C ASN A 576 -2.95 -28.43 12.42
N PRO A 577 -2.72 -28.95 11.21
CA PRO A 577 -3.47 -28.52 10.01
C PRO A 577 -4.95 -28.94 10.02
N ASP A 578 -5.35 -29.85 10.91
CA ASP A 578 -6.74 -30.28 11.07
C ASP A 578 -7.52 -29.39 12.08
N ALA A 579 -6.84 -28.48 12.79
CA ALA A 579 -7.47 -27.48 13.65
C ALA A 579 -8.15 -26.37 12.83
N LEU A 580 -9.15 -25.71 13.39
CA LEU A 580 -9.76 -24.52 12.81
C LEU A 580 -8.77 -23.34 12.86
N PHE A 581 -8.43 -22.78 11.71
CA PHE A 581 -7.54 -21.61 11.61
C PHE A 581 -8.37 -20.32 11.65
N ASP A 582 -8.30 -19.65 12.79
CA ASP A 582 -8.99 -18.40 13.11
C ASP A 582 -8.00 -17.24 12.99
N VAL A 583 -8.25 -16.31 12.07
CA VAL A 583 -7.22 -15.38 11.56
C VAL A 583 -7.64 -13.92 11.68
N GLN A 584 -6.81 -13.12 12.34
CA GLN A 584 -6.91 -11.66 12.37
C GLN A 584 -5.59 -11.01 11.98
N ILE A 585 -5.40 -10.74 10.68
CA ILE A 585 -4.21 -10.12 10.11
C ILE A 585 -4.53 -8.76 9.50
N LYS A 586 -4.16 -7.71 10.20
CA LYS A 586 -4.38 -6.29 9.83
C LYS A 586 -3.56 -5.38 10.75
N ARG A 587 -3.38 -4.09 10.39
CA ARG A 587 -2.73 -3.13 11.29
C ARG A 587 -3.28 -3.26 12.71
N ILE A 588 -2.41 -3.19 13.71
CA ILE A 588 -2.85 -3.22 15.11
C ILE A 588 -3.36 -1.83 15.49
N HIS A 589 -4.62 -1.79 15.91
CA HIS A 589 -5.29 -0.56 16.29
C HIS A 589 -6.47 -0.85 17.22
N GLU A 590 -6.75 0.02 18.18
CA GLU A 590 -7.80 -0.19 19.16
C GLU A 590 -9.18 -0.40 18.50
N TYR A 591 -9.55 0.37 17.48
CA TYR A 591 -10.86 0.22 16.82
C TYR A 591 -11.02 -1.11 16.05
N LYS A 592 -9.90 -1.76 15.64
CA LYS A 592 -9.93 -3.07 14.98
C LYS A 592 -10.14 -4.23 15.95
N ARG A 593 -10.05 -3.93 17.24
CA ARG A 593 -10.39 -4.78 18.38
C ARG A 593 -9.64 -6.11 18.45
N GLN A 594 -8.36 -6.15 18.07
CA GLN A 594 -7.52 -7.32 18.36
C GLN A 594 -7.55 -7.69 19.85
N LEU A 595 -7.68 -6.69 20.73
CA LEU A 595 -7.82 -6.91 22.17
C LEU A 595 -9.06 -7.74 22.51
N LEU A 596 -10.19 -7.51 21.82
CA LEU A 596 -11.41 -8.31 22.02
C LEU A 596 -11.18 -9.79 21.65
N ASN A 597 -10.51 -10.05 20.52
CA ASN A 597 -10.15 -11.42 20.11
C ASN A 597 -9.15 -12.06 21.09
N LEU A 598 -8.23 -11.30 21.67
CA LEU A 598 -7.32 -11.79 22.72
C LEU A 598 -8.06 -12.13 24.02
N ILE A 599 -9.07 -11.34 24.42
CA ILE A 599 -9.92 -11.62 25.57
C ILE A 599 -10.73 -12.91 25.33
N GLU A 600 -11.31 -13.07 24.12
CA GLU A 600 -11.99 -14.31 23.74
C GLU A 600 -11.03 -15.51 23.78
N THR A 601 -9.81 -15.34 23.30
CA THR A 601 -8.77 -16.37 23.35
C THR A 601 -8.46 -16.82 24.79
N VAL A 602 -8.39 -15.86 25.74
CA VAL A 602 -8.19 -16.17 27.17
C VAL A 602 -9.42 -16.89 27.75
N ALA A 603 -10.64 -16.44 27.40
CA ALA A 603 -11.86 -17.10 27.84
C ALA A 603 -11.93 -18.55 27.31
N LEU A 604 -11.59 -18.78 26.05
CA LEU A 604 -11.52 -20.11 25.45
C LEU A 604 -10.48 -21.00 26.16
N TYR A 605 -9.28 -20.43 26.43
CA TYR A 605 -8.23 -21.12 27.17
C TYR A 605 -8.71 -21.57 28.55
N ASP A 606 -9.40 -20.71 29.32
CA ASP A 606 -9.96 -21.06 30.64
C ASP A 606 -11.09 -22.09 30.55
N GLN A 607 -11.94 -22.03 29.55
CA GLN A 607 -13.00 -23.01 29.32
C GLN A 607 -12.43 -24.38 28.98
N ILE A 608 -11.41 -24.50 28.12
CA ILE A 608 -10.77 -25.78 27.80
C ILE A 608 -10.17 -26.41 29.09
N ARG A 609 -9.53 -25.62 29.94
CA ARG A 609 -8.92 -26.07 31.19
C ARG A 609 -9.97 -26.51 32.24
N SER A 610 -11.08 -25.79 32.30
CA SER A 610 -12.16 -26.05 33.26
C SER A 610 -13.06 -27.23 32.85
N HIS A 611 -13.12 -27.53 31.54
CA HIS A 611 -13.97 -28.57 31.00
C HIS A 611 -13.22 -29.44 29.98
N PRO A 612 -12.17 -30.15 30.43
CA PRO A 612 -11.33 -30.94 29.52
C PRO A 612 -12.09 -32.16 28.94
N GLU A 613 -13.23 -32.52 29.52
CA GLU A 613 -14.08 -33.61 29.07
C GLU A 613 -14.98 -33.29 27.88
N LYS A 614 -15.09 -32.00 27.49
CA LYS A 614 -15.88 -31.60 26.32
C LYS A 614 -15.19 -31.98 25.03
N ASP A 615 -15.99 -32.28 24.03
CA ASP A 615 -15.51 -32.47 22.66
C ASP A 615 -15.17 -31.10 22.02
N TRP A 616 -13.92 -30.67 22.23
CA TRP A 616 -13.40 -29.39 21.73
C TRP A 616 -12.91 -29.54 20.31
N VAL A 617 -13.33 -28.61 19.44
CA VAL A 617 -12.72 -28.45 18.12
C VAL A 617 -11.36 -27.75 18.30
N PRO A 618 -10.24 -28.40 17.91
CA PRO A 618 -8.94 -27.77 17.99
C PRO A 618 -8.90 -26.45 17.21
N ARG A 619 -8.29 -25.40 17.78
CA ARG A 619 -8.25 -24.05 17.19
C ARG A 619 -6.84 -23.48 17.18
N VAL A 620 -6.50 -22.80 16.10
CA VAL A 620 -5.28 -22.01 15.96
C VAL A 620 -5.67 -20.55 15.75
N LYS A 621 -5.36 -19.70 16.71
CA LYS A 621 -5.51 -18.25 16.60
C LYS A 621 -4.26 -17.65 15.95
N ILE A 622 -4.43 -17.00 14.81
CA ILE A 622 -3.33 -16.39 14.05
C ILE A 622 -3.52 -14.87 14.01
N PHE A 623 -2.60 -14.16 14.66
CA PHE A 623 -2.53 -12.71 14.65
C PHE A 623 -1.35 -12.25 13.79
N GLY A 624 -1.47 -11.11 13.16
CA GLY A 624 -0.38 -10.46 12.43
C GLY A 624 -0.72 -9.02 12.07
N GLY A 625 0.28 -8.17 12.07
CA GLY A 625 0.12 -6.76 11.76
C GLY A 625 1.21 -5.90 12.39
N LYS A 626 1.33 -4.67 11.91
CA LYS A 626 2.29 -3.68 12.45
C LYS A 626 1.51 -2.62 13.23
N ALA A 627 2.05 -2.17 14.36
CA ALA A 627 1.60 -0.99 15.09
C ALA A 627 2.37 0.23 14.57
N ALA A 628 1.73 1.40 14.51
CA ALA A 628 2.48 2.64 14.25
C ALA A 628 3.56 2.85 15.33
N PRO A 629 4.76 3.35 14.99
CA PRO A 629 5.89 3.42 15.95
C PRO A 629 5.59 4.17 17.24
N SER A 630 4.79 5.24 17.16
CA SER A 630 4.39 6.07 18.31
C SER A 630 3.15 5.55 19.06
N TYR A 631 2.46 4.52 18.54
CA TYR A 631 1.19 4.04 19.10
C TYR A 631 1.40 3.02 20.22
N HIS A 632 1.59 3.50 21.44
CA HIS A 632 1.92 2.69 22.60
C HIS A 632 0.89 1.58 22.89
N ASN A 633 -0.43 1.89 22.87
CA ASN A 633 -1.48 0.92 23.14
C ASN A 633 -1.48 -0.22 22.10
N ALA A 634 -1.26 0.09 20.83
CA ALA A 634 -1.14 -0.93 19.80
C ALA A 634 0.08 -1.84 20.01
N LYS A 635 1.21 -1.29 20.48
CA LYS A 635 2.39 -2.08 20.85
C LYS A 635 2.12 -2.97 22.08
N LEU A 636 1.35 -2.48 23.07
CA LEU A 636 0.89 -3.28 24.20
C LEU A 636 0.01 -4.45 23.77
N ILE A 637 -0.87 -4.26 22.79
CA ILE A 637 -1.69 -5.33 22.21
C ILE A 637 -0.79 -6.41 21.59
N ILE A 638 0.26 -6.03 20.86
CA ILE A 638 1.24 -6.97 20.30
C ILE A 638 1.93 -7.75 21.42
N LYS A 639 2.38 -7.05 22.47
CA LYS A 639 3.01 -7.67 23.65
C LYS A 639 2.09 -8.68 24.30
N LEU A 640 0.83 -8.28 24.55
CA LEU A 640 -0.19 -9.15 25.15
C LEU A 640 -0.44 -10.40 24.29
N ALA A 641 -0.54 -10.25 22.97
CA ALA A 641 -0.73 -11.38 22.06
C ALA A 641 0.41 -12.41 22.16
N ASN A 642 1.65 -11.92 22.23
CA ASN A 642 2.83 -12.77 22.38
C ASN A 642 2.92 -13.43 23.77
N ASP A 643 2.52 -12.74 24.85
CA ASP A 643 2.50 -13.30 26.21
C ASP A 643 1.41 -14.37 26.35
N ILE A 644 0.21 -14.14 25.80
CA ILE A 644 -0.86 -15.14 25.73
C ILE A 644 -0.37 -16.35 24.92
N ALA A 645 0.26 -16.12 23.76
CA ALA A 645 0.81 -17.20 22.94
C ALA A 645 1.84 -18.04 23.74
N ARG A 646 2.75 -17.40 24.45
CA ARG A 646 3.74 -18.07 25.30
C ARG A 646 3.06 -18.92 26.37
N ARG A 647 2.05 -18.38 27.06
CA ARG A 647 1.34 -19.05 28.12
C ARG A 647 0.52 -20.25 27.60
N VAL A 648 -0.32 -20.03 26.60
CA VAL A 648 -1.21 -21.05 26.04
C VAL A 648 -0.42 -22.19 25.39
N ASN A 649 0.59 -21.85 24.58
CA ASN A 649 1.35 -22.84 23.81
C ASN A 649 2.23 -23.74 24.68
N SER A 650 2.61 -23.29 25.89
CA SER A 650 3.44 -24.06 26.86
C SER A 650 2.61 -24.86 27.88
N ASP A 651 1.29 -24.67 27.95
CA ASP A 651 0.43 -25.34 28.94
C ASP A 651 0.02 -26.74 28.47
N PRO A 652 0.51 -27.81 29.12
CA PRO A 652 0.16 -29.17 28.72
C PRO A 652 -1.31 -29.50 28.97
N SER A 653 -2.03 -28.79 29.88
CA SER A 653 -3.44 -29.03 30.17
C SER A 653 -4.36 -28.71 29.01
N VAL A 654 -3.90 -27.87 28.05
CA VAL A 654 -4.64 -27.53 26.84
C VAL A 654 -4.47 -28.60 25.75
N GLY A 655 -3.46 -29.48 25.88
CA GLY A 655 -3.29 -30.67 25.04
C GLY A 655 -3.16 -30.42 23.52
N GLY A 656 -2.87 -29.20 23.11
CA GLY A 656 -2.83 -28.83 21.70
C GLY A 656 -4.19 -28.43 21.09
N LEU A 657 -5.25 -28.40 21.88
CA LEU A 657 -6.59 -27.96 21.47
C LEU A 657 -6.63 -26.47 21.12
N LEU A 658 -5.73 -25.65 21.70
CA LEU A 658 -5.58 -24.25 21.38
C LEU A 658 -4.11 -23.93 21.15
N LYS A 659 -3.82 -23.26 20.03
CA LYS A 659 -2.54 -22.65 19.72
C LYS A 659 -2.74 -21.19 19.37
N VAL A 660 -1.80 -20.33 19.77
CA VAL A 660 -1.82 -18.90 19.48
C VAL A 660 -0.51 -18.53 18.79
N VAL A 661 -0.61 -17.82 17.70
CA VAL A 661 0.56 -17.39 16.91
C VAL A 661 0.43 -15.92 16.59
N TYR A 662 1.47 -15.16 16.87
CA TYR A 662 1.68 -13.84 16.30
C TYR A 662 2.72 -13.93 15.18
N VAL A 663 2.29 -13.63 13.94
CA VAL A 663 3.17 -13.68 12.75
C VAL A 663 3.88 -12.34 12.61
N PRO A 664 5.21 -12.29 12.80
CA PRO A 664 5.96 -11.03 12.69
C PRO A 664 6.08 -10.56 11.25
N ASN A 665 6.29 -9.26 11.09
CA ASN A 665 6.54 -8.58 9.82
C ASN A 665 5.50 -8.84 8.73
N TYR A 666 4.22 -8.84 9.10
CA TYR A 666 3.12 -9.03 8.16
C TYR A 666 3.26 -8.12 6.93
N ASN A 667 3.20 -8.72 5.74
CA ASN A 667 3.36 -8.10 4.43
C ASN A 667 2.48 -8.82 3.38
N VAL A 668 2.59 -8.46 2.10
CA VAL A 668 1.77 -9.05 1.03
C VAL A 668 2.09 -10.53 0.85
N THR A 669 3.34 -10.92 0.84
CA THR A 669 3.77 -12.33 0.70
C THR A 669 3.22 -13.22 1.81
N LEU A 670 3.23 -12.75 3.07
CA LEU A 670 2.62 -13.47 4.19
C LEU A 670 1.10 -13.55 4.05
N ALA A 671 0.45 -12.48 3.59
CA ALA A 671 -0.99 -12.48 3.34
C ALA A 671 -1.38 -13.53 2.29
N GLU A 672 -0.64 -13.64 1.20
CA GLU A 672 -0.85 -14.63 0.13
C GLU A 672 -0.75 -16.08 0.63
N ARG A 673 -0.01 -16.33 1.72
CA ARG A 673 0.11 -17.66 2.35
C ARG A 673 -0.95 -17.91 3.41
N ILE A 674 -1.29 -16.89 4.21
CA ILE A 674 -2.20 -17.03 5.34
C ILE A 674 -3.65 -17.10 4.86
N ILE A 675 -4.06 -16.24 3.94
CA ILE A 675 -5.46 -16.11 3.50
C ILE A 675 -6.03 -17.41 2.91
N PRO A 676 -5.34 -18.15 2.02
CA PRO A 676 -5.86 -19.43 1.50
C PRO A 676 -6.03 -20.52 2.56
N ALA A 677 -5.28 -20.45 3.66
CA ALA A 677 -5.29 -21.42 4.74
C ALA A 677 -6.32 -21.12 5.84
N ALA A 678 -6.94 -19.95 5.84
CA ALA A 678 -7.87 -19.54 6.89
C ALA A 678 -9.22 -20.23 6.77
N ASP A 679 -9.79 -20.64 7.91
CA ASP A 679 -11.16 -21.11 8.01
C ASP A 679 -12.10 -20.00 8.48
N LEU A 680 -11.63 -19.15 9.42
CA LEU A 680 -12.38 -18.05 10.00
C LEU A 680 -11.63 -16.74 9.84
N SER A 681 -12.34 -15.72 9.39
CA SER A 681 -11.84 -14.35 9.15
C SER A 681 -12.45 -13.40 10.18
N GLU A 682 -11.61 -12.81 11.03
CA GLU A 682 -12.01 -11.89 12.10
C GLU A 682 -12.11 -10.44 11.56
N GLN A 683 -13.33 -9.97 11.37
CA GLN A 683 -13.67 -8.64 10.86
C GLN A 683 -14.51 -7.84 11.87
N ILE A 684 -13.96 -7.70 13.07
CA ILE A 684 -14.64 -7.33 14.31
C ILE A 684 -14.42 -5.88 14.76
N SER A 685 -14.18 -4.95 13.83
CA SER A 685 -14.03 -3.52 14.15
C SER A 685 -15.23 -2.95 14.90
N THR A 686 -15.04 -1.88 15.64
CA THR A 686 -16.17 -1.12 16.21
C THR A 686 -16.99 -0.55 15.07
N ALA A 687 -18.29 -0.81 15.02
CA ALA A 687 -19.15 -0.41 13.92
C ALA A 687 -19.09 1.11 13.64
N GLY A 688 -19.02 1.46 12.35
CA GLY A 688 -18.87 2.83 11.88
C GLY A 688 -17.41 3.31 11.81
N MET A 689 -16.40 2.47 12.13
CA MET A 689 -14.99 2.90 12.19
C MET A 689 -14.10 2.32 11.09
N GLU A 690 -14.40 1.13 10.56
CA GLU A 690 -13.70 0.58 9.39
C GLU A 690 -14.42 1.02 8.13
N ALA A 691 -13.88 1.93 7.37
CA ALA A 691 -14.52 2.49 6.19
C ALA A 691 -14.97 1.43 5.16
N SER A 692 -14.18 0.40 4.94
CA SER A 692 -14.52 -0.73 4.08
C SER A 692 -13.87 -2.02 4.57
N GLY A 693 -12.54 -2.03 4.69
CA GLY A 693 -11.77 -3.26 4.68
C GLY A 693 -11.64 -3.87 3.27
N THR A 694 -10.57 -4.62 3.05
CA THR A 694 -10.37 -5.46 1.85
C THR A 694 -9.87 -6.86 2.23
N GLY A 695 -9.44 -7.05 3.47
CA GLY A 695 -9.11 -8.36 4.01
C GLY A 695 -10.32 -9.29 3.99
N ASN A 696 -11.48 -8.80 4.43
CA ASN A 696 -12.76 -9.51 4.39
C ASN A 696 -13.07 -10.10 3.00
N MET A 697 -12.88 -9.32 1.93
CA MET A 697 -13.10 -9.76 0.54
C MET A 697 -12.12 -10.87 0.11
N LYS A 698 -10.84 -10.75 0.49
CA LYS A 698 -9.79 -11.74 0.17
C LYS A 698 -10.05 -13.07 0.87
N PHE A 699 -10.43 -13.03 2.14
CA PHE A 699 -10.78 -14.22 2.91
C PHE A 699 -12.02 -14.91 2.35
N ALA A 700 -13.09 -14.15 2.07
CA ALA A 700 -14.31 -14.68 1.46
C ALA A 700 -14.03 -15.34 0.09
N LEU A 701 -13.23 -14.68 -0.77
CA LEU A 701 -12.82 -15.20 -2.08
C LEU A 701 -12.04 -16.53 -1.97
N ASN A 702 -11.39 -16.78 -0.82
CA ASN A 702 -10.66 -18.02 -0.52
C ASN A 702 -11.43 -19.01 0.38
N GLY A 703 -12.74 -18.81 0.53
CA GLY A 703 -13.64 -19.74 1.25
C GLY A 703 -13.46 -19.72 2.77
N ALA A 704 -13.05 -18.61 3.38
CA ALA A 704 -13.09 -18.43 4.82
C ALA A 704 -14.42 -17.81 5.25
N LEU A 705 -15.02 -18.32 6.32
CA LEU A 705 -16.19 -17.71 6.94
C LEU A 705 -15.79 -16.41 7.64
N THR A 706 -16.66 -15.41 7.53
CA THR A 706 -16.44 -14.14 8.24
C THR A 706 -17.21 -14.14 9.55
N ILE A 707 -16.52 -13.84 10.66
CA ILE A 707 -17.13 -13.33 11.89
C ILE A 707 -16.85 -11.84 11.97
N GLY A 708 -17.89 -11.03 12.12
CA GLY A 708 -17.73 -9.59 12.02
C GLY A 708 -18.85 -8.79 12.65
N THR A 709 -18.68 -7.48 12.57
CA THR A 709 -19.70 -6.48 12.92
C THR A 709 -20.33 -5.92 11.65
N LEU A 710 -21.48 -5.25 11.79
CA LEU A 710 -22.11 -4.46 10.73
C LEU A 710 -21.30 -3.17 10.50
N ASP A 711 -20.16 -3.32 9.86
CA ASP A 711 -19.20 -2.25 9.59
C ASP A 711 -18.56 -2.40 8.19
N GLY A 712 -18.27 -1.30 7.55
CA GLY A 712 -17.62 -1.24 6.25
C GLY A 712 -18.27 -2.17 5.23
N ALA A 713 -17.45 -2.89 4.47
CA ALA A 713 -17.92 -3.82 3.43
C ALA A 713 -18.49 -5.15 3.99
N ASN A 714 -18.43 -5.41 5.30
CA ASN A 714 -19.04 -6.61 5.86
C ASN A 714 -20.56 -6.64 5.62
N ILE A 715 -21.22 -5.48 5.59
CA ILE A 715 -22.64 -5.34 5.30
C ILE A 715 -22.95 -5.84 3.89
N GLU A 716 -22.21 -5.35 2.91
CA GLU A 716 -22.41 -5.74 1.51
C GLU A 716 -22.01 -7.21 1.27
N ILE A 717 -20.99 -7.71 1.97
CA ILE A 717 -20.65 -9.15 1.95
C ILE A 717 -21.84 -9.97 2.49
N LYS A 718 -22.44 -9.55 3.63
CA LYS A 718 -23.61 -10.21 4.22
C LYS A 718 -24.79 -10.26 3.25
N ASP A 719 -25.07 -9.14 2.56
CA ASP A 719 -26.14 -9.04 1.57
C ASP A 719 -25.95 -10.02 0.40
N HIS A 720 -24.70 -10.25 -0.01
CA HIS A 720 -24.37 -11.18 -1.10
C HIS A 720 -24.32 -12.65 -0.70
N VAL A 721 -23.76 -12.97 0.49
CA VAL A 721 -23.63 -14.37 0.92
C VAL A 721 -24.86 -14.89 1.67
N GLY A 722 -25.70 -14.01 2.18
CA GLY A 722 -26.89 -14.33 3.00
C GLY A 722 -26.57 -14.63 4.46
N ASP A 723 -27.54 -14.41 5.34
CA ASP A 723 -27.42 -14.53 6.79
C ASP A 723 -26.83 -15.86 7.31
N PRO A 724 -27.14 -17.03 6.72
CA PRO A 724 -26.59 -18.30 7.21
C PRO A 724 -25.08 -18.47 6.98
N ASN A 725 -24.50 -17.66 6.10
CA ASN A 725 -23.12 -17.84 5.60
C ASN A 725 -22.13 -16.80 6.19
N ILE A 726 -22.56 -16.02 7.18
CA ILE A 726 -21.74 -15.04 7.88
C ILE A 726 -22.18 -14.96 9.35
N VAL A 727 -21.25 -14.76 10.27
CA VAL A 727 -21.55 -14.59 11.70
C VAL A 727 -21.45 -13.12 12.04
N ILE A 728 -22.57 -12.47 12.32
CA ILE A 728 -22.62 -11.05 12.69
C ILE A 728 -22.98 -10.92 14.18
N PHE A 729 -22.29 -10.02 14.87
CA PHE A 729 -22.53 -9.68 16.28
C PHE A 729 -22.23 -8.20 16.56
N GLY A 730 -22.64 -7.75 17.75
CA GLY A 730 -22.35 -6.42 18.27
C GLY A 730 -23.35 -5.36 17.83
N LEU A 731 -23.04 -4.11 18.16
CA LEU A 731 -23.88 -2.95 17.92
C LEU A 731 -23.74 -2.45 16.46
N THR A 732 -24.77 -1.80 15.98
CA THR A 732 -24.74 -1.00 14.74
C THR A 732 -23.95 0.31 14.92
N ALA A 733 -23.66 1.02 13.84
CA ALA A 733 -22.96 2.32 13.91
C ALA A 733 -23.74 3.36 14.72
N ASP A 734 -25.07 3.40 14.58
CA ASP A 734 -25.93 4.33 15.30
C ASP A 734 -25.96 4.02 16.79
N GLU A 735 -26.11 2.74 17.17
CA GLU A 735 -26.07 2.30 18.56
C GLU A 735 -24.70 2.58 19.23
N VAL A 736 -23.60 2.47 18.46
CA VAL A 736 -22.27 2.90 18.94
C VAL A 736 -22.23 4.39 19.19
N ALA A 737 -22.80 5.22 18.30
CA ALA A 737 -22.86 6.66 18.48
C ALA A 737 -23.69 7.04 19.73
N GLU A 738 -24.83 6.42 19.95
CA GLU A 738 -25.66 6.59 21.15
C GLU A 738 -24.92 6.21 22.43
N LYS A 739 -24.20 5.06 22.41
CA LYS A 739 -23.41 4.61 23.57
C LYS A 739 -22.26 5.55 23.89
N ARG A 740 -21.61 6.12 22.87
CA ARG A 740 -20.57 7.16 23.08
C ARG A 740 -21.15 8.41 23.73
N ALA A 741 -22.33 8.84 23.32
CA ALA A 741 -22.98 10.05 23.85
C ALA A 741 -23.53 9.83 25.27
N SER A 742 -24.10 8.65 25.57
CA SER A 742 -24.71 8.32 26.88
C SER A 742 -23.73 7.75 27.90
N GLY A 743 -22.55 7.33 27.47
CA GLY A 743 -21.56 6.60 28.28
C GLY A 743 -21.79 5.09 28.27
N TYR A 744 -20.73 4.37 28.64
CA TYR A 744 -20.77 2.92 28.84
C TYR A 744 -21.01 2.63 30.32
N ASN A 745 -21.95 1.76 30.61
CA ASN A 745 -22.22 1.29 31.99
C ASN A 745 -21.26 0.17 32.37
#